data_b49702ace736d942608826c05434ac5f
#
_entry.id   b49702ace736d942608826c05434ac5f
#
_cell.length_a   1.000
_cell.length_b   1.000
_cell.length_c   1.000
_cell.angle_alpha   90.00
_cell.angle_beta   90.00
_cell.angle_gamma   90.00
#
_symmetry.space_group_name_H-M   'P 1'
#
loop_
_entity.id
_entity.type
_entity.pdbx_description
1 polymer ?
#
loop_
_entity_poly.entity_id
_entity_poly.type
_entity_poly.pdbx_seq_one_letter_code
_entity_poly.pdbx_strand_id
1 'polypeptide(L)'
;MIHALLAAALAAGLVIPLPAGAAGASSFQDVSDPATAVNADILRLMGVVSGAGGNTFRPNDKLTRAQFCTMAVNFMGLGDQVVLHSTRTIFTDVPSSHWARGYINLAASTIVDPGSGSGSGGSSSGEGTTPSPGTPLIAGVGDGRFLPEQELSFAQAVTILIRVLGYSGDKVGAVWPDGYLNLAESIGLTNGISAKAGDSLTRAQAAQLFVNALSCKTGDGKDYYTTLGSESKQDTVLLAVNTETDDGSAMGAVRTSEGTYLPDAENVAPTALVGRRGVLVLNDQSEIVTFVPDDSTSVTISLLDSAEPSYLTAVGGERYTIAADTPIYTSSSSDGKSYSEGYGSLTAGSRLTLFTLRGKVTAIYAATAATAADADAVVVMDRVSSADFHRLTGGATGYTILKNQQTISLSQIQPYDVITYDSMSNTLLVSDLRLTCKYQNPSPSPKAPTSITLLGHTFPVLESAWNFTDQVSAGEQVSLLMTVDGQVAAILPATNETRSTALGFVTGETTTELFLPNGGVLELTGSASKLKNLNQVCFLSSSDENTLTASRLTAQRAPGDFDPSAMTVGGYKVAPGVRVYEQFREGAQVAVPLSSLDYGLIAQDQISAAHRNSSDIVDVIVLNNVTGDAYTYGWMSGHTTVTEEPIYDDEGNQTGTEKNYRTSWSLENRNVLKFNERSGYGGKNGQFIGAVAGKNNMIISTVQLNEFQQVSPSDFFEREGRYYITLKGRTYAVADSVECYKTATESWFSQETGMDRLRACLAFSSKLTVYIDPIGDKVRIVTAN
;
A
#
# COMPACT_ATOMS: atom_id res chain seq x y z
N MET A 1 31.90 -28.30 -7.11
CA MET A 1 30.45 -28.27 -7.38
C MET A 1 29.69 -28.09 -6.07
N ILE A 2 29.98 -27.05 -5.31
CA ILE A 2 29.28 -26.60 -4.06
C ILE A 2 29.59 -25.10 -3.92
N HIS A 3 29.02 -24.24 -4.74
CA HIS A 3 29.10 -22.78 -4.60
C HIS A 3 27.91 -22.02 -5.21
N ALA A 4 26.79 -22.71 -5.41
CA ALA A 4 25.63 -22.11 -6.08
C ALA A 4 24.31 -22.19 -5.26
N LEU A 5 24.40 -22.31 -3.92
CA LEU A 5 23.20 -22.48 -3.09
C LEU A 5 23.10 -21.51 -1.89
N LEU A 6 23.85 -20.41 -1.89
CA LEU A 6 23.85 -19.47 -0.77
C LEU A 6 23.40 -18.02 -1.11
N ALA A 7 22.90 -17.77 -2.31
CA ALA A 7 22.41 -16.44 -2.71
C ALA A 7 20.88 -16.29 -2.65
N ALA A 8 20.14 -17.33 -2.32
CA ALA A 8 18.66 -17.32 -2.37
C ALA A 8 17.96 -17.06 -1.02
N ALA A 9 18.70 -16.81 0.07
CA ALA A 9 18.12 -16.68 1.41
C ALA A 9 18.17 -15.27 2.01
N LEU A 10 18.64 -14.26 1.27
CA LEU A 10 18.75 -12.88 1.77
C LEU A 10 17.76 -11.89 1.15
N ALA A 11 16.91 -12.34 0.23
CA ALA A 11 15.86 -11.51 -0.37
C ALA A 11 14.51 -11.57 0.39
N ALA A 12 14.45 -12.22 1.56
CA ALA A 12 13.23 -12.27 2.39
C ALA A 12 13.22 -11.18 3.48
N GLY A 13 14.02 -10.14 3.34
CA GLY A 13 14.09 -9.02 4.27
C GLY A 13 13.48 -7.76 3.71
N LEU A 14 12.34 -7.40 4.16
CA LEU A 14 11.50 -6.25 3.84
C LEU A 14 10.79 -6.34 2.47
N VAL A 15 9.82 -7.21 2.36
CA VAL A 15 8.59 -6.80 1.70
C VAL A 15 8.00 -5.71 2.61
N ILE A 16 8.40 -4.46 2.43
CA ILE A 16 7.52 -3.34 2.74
C ILE A 16 6.28 -3.71 1.91
N PRO A 17 5.09 -3.92 2.48
CA PRO A 17 3.89 -3.78 1.69
C PRO A 17 4.00 -2.33 1.19
N LEU A 18 4.49 -2.15 -0.04
CA LEU A 18 4.19 -0.94 -0.77
C LEU A 18 2.69 -0.85 -0.62
N PRO A 19 2.15 0.26 -0.12
CA PRO A 19 0.71 0.45 -0.18
C PRO A 19 0.34 0.02 -1.56
N ALA A 20 -0.73 -0.74 -1.75
CA ALA A 20 -1.18 -1.22 -3.05
C ALA A 20 -1.16 -0.02 -3.99
N GLY A 21 0.03 0.31 -4.43
CA GLY A 21 0.45 1.58 -4.90
C GLY A 21 0.23 1.58 -6.38
N ALA A 22 -0.55 2.49 -6.78
CA ALA A 22 -1.03 2.80 -8.10
C ALA A 22 -1.96 1.73 -8.71
N ALA A 23 -2.84 1.15 -7.93
CA ALA A 23 -4.24 1.16 -8.31
C ALA A 23 -4.55 2.63 -8.63
N GLY A 24 -5.19 2.91 -9.75
CA GLY A 24 -5.46 4.28 -10.20
C GLY A 24 -6.00 5.15 -9.05
N ALA A 25 -5.75 6.45 -9.09
CA ALA A 25 -6.35 7.35 -8.13
C ALA A 25 -7.87 7.21 -8.17
N SER A 26 -8.55 7.41 -7.04
CA SER A 26 -10.00 7.38 -6.98
C SER A 26 -10.63 8.26 -8.06
N SER A 27 -11.75 7.83 -8.59
CA SER A 27 -12.62 8.67 -9.41
C SER A 27 -13.15 9.93 -8.65
N PHE A 28 -12.96 9.99 -7.32
CA PHE A 28 -13.29 11.14 -6.47
C PHE A 28 -12.05 11.95 -6.10
N GLN A 29 -12.10 13.28 -6.25
CA GLN A 29 -10.95 14.19 -6.10
C GLN A 29 -10.44 14.33 -4.67
N ASP A 30 -11.26 14.07 -3.66
CA ASP A 30 -10.99 14.26 -2.23
C ASP A 30 -10.63 12.96 -1.50
N VAL A 31 -10.41 11.86 -2.22
CA VAL A 31 -10.03 10.56 -1.65
C VAL A 31 -8.57 10.28 -1.98
N SER A 32 -7.73 10.38 -0.95
CA SER A 32 -6.28 10.13 -1.07
C SER A 32 -5.84 8.78 -0.50
N ASP A 33 -6.67 8.17 0.36
CA ASP A 33 -6.39 6.84 0.90
C ASP A 33 -6.72 5.76 -0.14
N PRO A 34 -5.74 4.90 -0.54
CA PRO A 34 -5.94 3.90 -1.59
C PRO A 34 -7.04 2.88 -1.29
N ALA A 35 -7.22 2.47 -0.04
CA ALA A 35 -8.28 1.52 0.33
C ALA A 35 -9.65 2.18 0.22
N THR A 36 -9.79 3.42 0.70
CA THR A 36 -11.01 4.22 0.55
C THR A 36 -11.32 4.50 -0.93
N ALA A 37 -10.28 4.72 -1.76
CA ALA A 37 -10.43 4.94 -3.19
C ALA A 37 -11.07 3.73 -3.89
N VAL A 38 -10.56 2.55 -3.62
CA VAL A 38 -11.11 1.27 -4.13
C VAL A 38 -12.55 1.08 -3.68
N ASN A 39 -12.83 1.26 -2.40
CA ASN A 39 -14.16 1.08 -1.84
C ASN A 39 -15.17 2.08 -2.45
N ALA A 40 -14.76 3.34 -2.60
CA ALA A 40 -15.60 4.37 -3.19
C ALA A 40 -15.89 4.10 -4.67
N ASP A 41 -14.89 3.65 -5.44
CA ASP A 41 -15.04 3.32 -6.86
C ASP A 41 -15.92 2.07 -7.08
N ILE A 42 -15.82 1.05 -6.21
CA ILE A 42 -16.74 -0.11 -6.21
C ILE A 42 -18.18 0.36 -5.99
N LEU A 43 -18.41 1.17 -4.95
CA LEU A 43 -19.76 1.65 -4.66
C LEU A 43 -20.29 2.60 -5.74
N ARG A 44 -19.42 3.35 -6.41
CA ARG A 44 -19.81 4.17 -7.56
C ARG A 44 -20.18 3.31 -8.75
N LEU A 45 -19.42 2.24 -9.03
CA LEU A 45 -19.71 1.27 -10.08
C LEU A 45 -21.08 0.60 -9.88
N MET A 46 -21.44 0.34 -8.62
CA MET A 46 -22.73 -0.20 -8.23
C MET A 46 -23.88 0.84 -8.18
N GLY A 47 -23.62 2.11 -8.47
CA GLY A 47 -24.63 3.16 -8.30
C GLY A 47 -25.05 3.43 -6.84
N VAL A 48 -24.33 2.88 -5.86
CA VAL A 48 -24.60 3.07 -4.41
C VAL A 48 -24.27 4.49 -3.98
N VAL A 49 -23.21 5.08 -4.55
CA VAL A 49 -22.79 6.46 -4.32
C VAL A 49 -22.56 7.18 -5.64
N SER A 50 -23.06 8.43 -5.73
CA SER A 50 -22.85 9.31 -6.89
C SER A 50 -21.92 10.50 -6.58
N GLY A 51 -21.42 10.59 -5.33
CA GLY A 51 -20.64 11.71 -4.83
C GLY A 51 -21.52 12.76 -4.10
N ALA A 52 -20.84 13.73 -3.46
CA ALA A 52 -21.48 14.79 -2.66
C ALA A 52 -21.52 16.16 -3.38
N GLY A 53 -21.43 16.14 -4.72
CA GLY A 53 -21.29 17.31 -5.59
C GLY A 53 -19.82 17.63 -5.91
N GLY A 54 -19.56 18.18 -7.10
CA GLY A 54 -18.20 18.54 -7.53
C GLY A 54 -17.21 17.37 -7.61
N ASN A 55 -17.69 16.15 -7.86
CA ASN A 55 -16.87 14.92 -7.90
C ASN A 55 -16.10 14.64 -6.59
N THR A 56 -16.76 14.88 -5.43
CA THR A 56 -16.21 14.63 -4.10
C THR A 56 -16.94 13.49 -3.39
N PHE A 57 -16.20 12.70 -2.59
CA PHE A 57 -16.74 11.61 -1.78
C PHE A 57 -17.01 12.03 -0.34
N ARG A 58 -16.18 12.92 0.22
CA ARG A 58 -16.20 13.38 1.61
C ARG A 58 -16.04 12.24 2.63
N PRO A 59 -14.91 11.54 2.63
CA PRO A 59 -14.70 10.31 3.39
C PRO A 59 -14.91 10.43 4.89
N ASN A 60 -14.66 11.63 5.47
CA ASN A 60 -14.72 11.89 6.91
C ASN A 60 -16.09 12.39 7.39
N ASP A 61 -17.01 12.73 6.48
CA ASP A 61 -18.35 13.18 6.88
C ASP A 61 -19.14 12.05 7.55
N LYS A 62 -19.90 12.38 8.59
CA LYS A 62 -20.80 11.44 9.25
C LYS A 62 -22.05 11.21 8.40
N LEU A 63 -22.51 9.96 8.38
CA LEU A 63 -23.71 9.59 7.64
C LEU A 63 -24.97 9.70 8.50
N THR A 64 -26.02 10.27 7.89
CA THR A 64 -27.36 10.21 8.47
C THR A 64 -28.04 8.87 8.18
N ARG A 65 -29.08 8.56 8.95
CA ARG A 65 -29.90 7.35 8.75
C ARG A 65 -30.54 7.32 7.35
N ALA A 66 -30.98 8.48 6.84
CA ALA A 66 -31.51 8.58 5.49
C ALA A 66 -30.47 8.26 4.41
N GLN A 67 -29.25 8.79 4.56
CA GLN A 67 -28.16 8.54 3.61
C GLN A 67 -27.78 7.05 3.58
N PHE A 68 -27.58 6.44 4.74
CA PHE A 68 -27.24 5.02 4.81
C PHE A 68 -28.39 4.12 4.31
N CYS A 69 -29.65 4.50 4.58
CA CYS A 69 -30.82 3.81 4.03
C CYS A 69 -30.80 3.81 2.50
N THR A 70 -30.52 4.97 1.89
CA THR A 70 -30.38 5.10 0.43
C THR A 70 -29.27 4.19 -0.10
N MET A 71 -28.10 4.21 0.56
CA MET A 71 -26.98 3.32 0.17
C MET A 71 -27.39 1.84 0.26
N ALA A 72 -28.07 1.42 1.33
CA ALA A 72 -28.49 0.02 1.51
C ALA A 72 -29.50 -0.43 0.43
N VAL A 73 -30.46 0.43 0.06
CA VAL A 73 -31.44 0.14 -0.99
C VAL A 73 -30.76 -0.01 -2.36
N ASN A 74 -29.85 0.91 -2.69
CA ASN A 74 -29.10 0.84 -3.95
C ASN A 74 -28.16 -0.38 -3.97
N PHE A 75 -27.52 -0.68 -2.84
CA PHE A 75 -26.65 -1.86 -2.70
C PHE A 75 -27.37 -3.20 -2.95
N MET A 76 -28.67 -3.24 -2.65
CA MET A 76 -29.52 -4.40 -2.94
C MET A 76 -30.05 -4.41 -4.39
N GLY A 77 -29.69 -3.44 -5.23
CA GLY A 77 -30.21 -3.31 -6.59
C GLY A 77 -31.69 -2.91 -6.65
N LEU A 78 -32.25 -2.29 -5.60
CA LEU A 78 -33.67 -1.95 -5.51
C LEU A 78 -33.97 -0.50 -5.92
N GLY A 79 -33.00 0.23 -6.47
CA GLY A 79 -33.12 1.65 -6.82
C GLY A 79 -34.31 1.98 -7.72
N ASP A 80 -34.60 1.16 -8.70
CA ASP A 80 -35.72 1.34 -9.67
C ASP A 80 -37.11 1.27 -9.00
N GLN A 81 -37.22 0.59 -7.86
CA GLN A 81 -38.49 0.45 -7.14
C GLN A 81 -38.83 1.66 -6.27
N VAL A 82 -37.87 2.56 -6.03
CA VAL A 82 -38.00 3.71 -5.11
C VAL A 82 -39.15 4.62 -5.49
N VAL A 83 -39.36 4.86 -6.80
CA VAL A 83 -40.42 5.74 -7.32
C VAL A 83 -41.81 5.24 -6.89
N LEU A 84 -42.02 3.93 -6.90
CA LEU A 84 -43.30 3.30 -6.51
C LEU A 84 -43.63 3.51 -5.02
N HIS A 85 -42.62 3.74 -4.19
CA HIS A 85 -42.72 3.92 -2.73
C HIS A 85 -42.73 5.40 -2.31
N SER A 86 -42.62 6.35 -3.22
CA SER A 86 -42.54 7.79 -2.92
C SER A 86 -43.89 8.42 -2.54
N THR A 87 -45.03 7.76 -2.85
CA THR A 87 -46.39 8.33 -2.65
C THR A 87 -46.94 8.14 -1.25
N ARG A 88 -46.46 7.19 -0.45
CA ARG A 88 -46.94 6.89 0.89
C ARG A 88 -46.17 7.67 1.94
N THR A 89 -46.81 7.93 3.11
CA THR A 89 -46.15 8.43 4.31
C THR A 89 -46.23 7.36 5.37
N ILE A 90 -45.09 6.69 5.65
CA ILE A 90 -44.97 5.64 6.68
C ILE A 90 -44.58 6.28 8.02
N PHE A 91 -43.68 7.26 7.98
CA PHE A 91 -43.15 7.91 9.17
C PHE A 91 -43.59 9.38 9.25
N THR A 92 -43.95 9.83 10.43
CA THR A 92 -44.51 11.19 10.66
C THR A 92 -43.50 12.31 10.42
N ASP A 93 -42.22 12.03 10.57
CA ASP A 93 -41.10 12.95 10.37
C ASP A 93 -40.43 12.85 8.98
N VAL A 94 -41.02 12.08 8.04
CA VAL A 94 -40.58 11.97 6.64
C VAL A 94 -41.67 12.57 5.74
N PRO A 95 -41.70 13.90 5.56
CA PRO A 95 -42.74 14.55 4.75
C PRO A 95 -42.63 14.22 3.26
N SER A 96 -43.64 14.57 2.48
CA SER A 96 -43.64 14.32 1.02
C SER A 96 -42.52 14.98 0.24
N SER A 97 -41.97 16.08 0.81
CA SER A 97 -40.85 16.81 0.25
C SER A 97 -39.46 16.23 0.61
N HIS A 98 -39.43 15.23 1.50
CA HIS A 98 -38.13 14.67 1.92
C HIS A 98 -37.50 13.85 0.79
N TRP A 99 -36.26 14.18 0.42
CA TRP A 99 -35.55 13.60 -0.73
C TRP A 99 -35.41 12.07 -0.65
N ALA A 100 -35.20 11.49 0.54
CA ALA A 100 -35.02 10.06 0.75
C ALA A 100 -36.33 9.31 1.03
N ARG A 101 -37.50 9.95 0.89
CA ARG A 101 -38.79 9.35 1.28
C ARG A 101 -39.05 8.01 0.62
N GLY A 102 -38.85 7.91 -0.69
CA GLY A 102 -39.04 6.65 -1.44
C GLY A 102 -38.13 5.54 -0.94
N TYR A 103 -36.86 5.85 -0.69
CA TYR A 103 -35.88 4.91 -0.13
C TYR A 103 -36.26 4.42 1.26
N ILE A 104 -36.64 5.33 2.14
CA ILE A 104 -37.05 5.01 3.52
C ILE A 104 -38.30 4.13 3.52
N ASN A 105 -39.29 4.46 2.71
CA ASN A 105 -40.52 3.68 2.60
C ASN A 105 -40.28 2.29 2.01
N LEU A 106 -39.45 2.19 0.98
CA LEU A 106 -39.06 0.91 0.37
C LEU A 106 -38.33 0.04 1.41
N ALA A 107 -37.31 0.56 2.08
CA ALA A 107 -36.55 -0.17 3.09
C ALA A 107 -37.41 -0.61 4.29
N ALA A 108 -38.37 0.21 4.72
CA ALA A 108 -39.32 -0.16 5.78
C ALA A 108 -40.33 -1.21 5.34
N SER A 109 -40.61 -1.32 4.03
CA SER A 109 -41.53 -2.31 3.46
C SER A 109 -40.85 -3.59 3.02
N THR A 110 -39.51 -3.58 2.85
CA THR A 110 -38.72 -4.73 2.44
C THR A 110 -38.51 -5.65 3.64
N ILE A 111 -39.10 -6.85 3.58
CA ILE A 111 -39.00 -7.86 4.64
C ILE A 111 -37.83 -8.78 4.31
N VAL A 112 -36.83 -8.79 5.17
CA VAL A 112 -35.57 -9.57 5.03
C VAL A 112 -35.57 -10.88 5.85
N ASP A 113 -36.52 -11.02 6.76
CA ASP A 113 -36.81 -12.26 7.49
C ASP A 113 -38.32 -12.50 7.49
N PRO A 114 -38.86 -13.32 6.57
CA PRO A 114 -40.29 -13.59 6.48
C PRO A 114 -40.87 -14.40 7.63
N GLY A 115 -40.10 -14.66 8.71
CA GLY A 115 -40.49 -15.51 9.83
C GLY A 115 -40.72 -16.95 9.36
N SER A 116 -40.19 -17.95 10.02
CA SER A 116 -40.29 -19.37 9.65
C SER A 116 -41.75 -19.89 9.68
N GLY A 117 -42.54 -19.44 8.69
CA GLY A 117 -43.92 -19.86 8.43
C GLY A 117 -44.02 -20.85 7.30
N SER A 118 -43.00 -21.71 7.04
CA SER A 118 -43.06 -22.83 6.10
C SER A 118 -42.74 -24.14 6.79
N GLY A 119 -43.56 -24.49 7.75
CA GLY A 119 -43.64 -25.86 8.26
C GLY A 119 -44.43 -26.71 7.29
N SER A 120 -43.79 -27.68 6.68
CA SER A 120 -44.32 -28.81 5.94
C SER A 120 -45.49 -29.45 6.70
N GLY A 121 -46.62 -29.56 6.03
CA GLY A 121 -47.75 -30.43 6.18
C GLY A 121 -47.95 -31.23 7.50
N GLY A 122 -48.77 -30.68 8.37
CA GLY A 122 -49.37 -31.44 9.47
C GLY A 122 -50.75 -30.80 9.77
N SER A 123 -51.80 -31.44 9.33
CA SER A 123 -53.20 -31.07 9.59
C SER A 123 -53.49 -31.11 11.09
N SER A 124 -53.69 -29.96 11.72
CA SER A 124 -54.50 -29.87 12.93
C SER A 124 -55.17 -28.51 13.02
N SER A 125 -56.51 -28.56 13.02
CA SER A 125 -57.45 -27.48 13.26
C SER A 125 -57.22 -26.83 14.62
N GLY A 126 -56.99 -25.51 14.66
CA GLY A 126 -57.00 -24.73 15.89
C GLY A 126 -56.54 -23.29 15.71
N GLU A 127 -57.47 -22.40 15.75
CA GLU A 127 -57.47 -20.93 16.06
C GLU A 127 -56.24 -20.10 15.73
N GLY A 128 -56.54 -19.13 14.83
CA GLY A 128 -55.87 -17.91 14.42
C GLY A 128 -54.65 -17.41 15.20
N THR A 129 -53.48 -17.89 14.82
CA THR A 129 -52.24 -17.14 15.04
C THR A 129 -51.99 -16.28 13.82
N THR A 130 -52.16 -14.94 13.96
CA THR A 130 -51.64 -13.99 12.99
C THR A 130 -50.15 -14.26 12.79
N PRO A 131 -49.68 -14.39 11.52
CA PRO A 131 -48.21 -14.51 11.27
C PRO A 131 -47.50 -13.34 11.90
N SER A 132 -46.43 -13.60 12.62
CA SER A 132 -45.54 -12.53 13.11
C SER A 132 -45.09 -11.71 11.90
N PRO A 133 -45.28 -10.37 11.91
CA PRO A 133 -44.79 -9.56 10.82
C PRO A 133 -43.26 -9.75 10.72
N GLY A 134 -42.76 -10.14 9.56
CA GLY A 134 -41.33 -10.34 9.34
C GLY A 134 -40.53 -9.08 9.66
N THR A 135 -39.23 -9.23 9.79
CA THR A 135 -38.32 -8.14 10.16
C THR A 135 -38.08 -7.22 8.95
N PRO A 136 -38.40 -5.91 9.01
CA PRO A 136 -38.08 -4.98 7.94
C PRO A 136 -36.56 -4.74 7.85
N LEU A 137 -36.09 -4.38 6.64
CA LEU A 137 -34.69 -4.01 6.42
C LEU A 137 -34.26 -2.90 7.39
N ILE A 138 -35.05 -1.83 7.47
CA ILE A 138 -34.85 -0.75 8.43
C ILE A 138 -36.17 -0.43 9.12
N ALA A 139 -36.15 -0.37 10.47
CA ALA A 139 -37.31 0.01 11.27
C ALA A 139 -37.22 1.48 11.72
N GLY A 140 -38.36 2.07 12.01
CA GLY A 140 -38.44 3.34 12.77
C GLY A 140 -38.03 3.18 14.23
N VAL A 141 -38.02 4.28 14.97
CA VAL A 141 -37.57 4.33 16.38
C VAL A 141 -38.68 3.97 17.39
N GLY A 142 -39.81 3.44 16.93
CA GLY A 142 -40.89 2.91 17.80
C GLY A 142 -42.03 3.85 18.12
N ASP A 143 -41.92 5.16 17.82
CA ASP A 143 -42.95 6.19 18.07
C ASP A 143 -43.58 6.75 16.78
N GLY A 144 -43.45 6.02 15.67
CA GLY A 144 -43.91 6.44 14.34
C GLY A 144 -42.96 7.39 13.61
N ARG A 145 -41.74 7.59 14.13
CA ARG A 145 -40.70 8.40 13.52
C ARG A 145 -39.58 7.53 12.97
N PHE A 146 -38.83 8.06 11.96
CA PHE A 146 -37.64 7.46 11.35
C PHE A 146 -36.34 8.11 11.81
N LEU A 147 -36.37 9.41 12.09
CA LEU A 147 -35.22 10.28 12.40
C LEU A 147 -34.22 10.35 11.23
N PRO A 148 -34.62 10.82 10.05
CA PRO A 148 -33.82 10.74 8.82
C PRO A 148 -32.48 11.46 8.90
N GLU A 149 -32.45 12.62 9.59
CA GLU A 149 -31.23 13.45 9.72
C GLU A 149 -30.35 13.10 10.93
N GLN A 150 -30.77 12.09 11.74
CA GLN A 150 -29.93 11.63 12.84
C GLN A 150 -28.72 10.87 12.29
N GLU A 151 -27.53 11.14 12.84
CA GLU A 151 -26.33 10.35 12.55
C GLU A 151 -26.55 8.87 12.90
N LEU A 152 -26.09 7.99 12.03
CA LEU A 152 -26.19 6.55 12.20
C LEU A 152 -25.03 6.02 13.02
N SER A 153 -25.31 5.21 14.05
CA SER A 153 -24.26 4.55 14.80
C SER A 153 -23.71 3.31 14.08
N PHE A 154 -22.46 2.92 14.39
CA PHE A 154 -21.81 1.74 13.86
C PHE A 154 -22.66 0.46 14.08
N ALA A 155 -23.19 0.26 15.29
CA ALA A 155 -24.06 -0.89 15.57
C ALA A 155 -25.33 -0.91 14.74
N GLN A 156 -25.93 0.25 14.47
CA GLN A 156 -27.13 0.34 13.61
C GLN A 156 -26.79 0.01 12.15
N ALA A 157 -25.64 0.48 11.63
CA ALA A 157 -25.17 0.18 10.27
C ALA A 157 -24.92 -1.32 10.09
N VAL A 158 -24.20 -1.92 11.03
CA VAL A 158 -23.93 -3.37 11.05
C VAL A 158 -25.24 -4.16 11.10
N THR A 159 -26.21 -3.75 11.94
CA THR A 159 -27.52 -4.40 12.03
C THR A 159 -28.25 -4.41 10.68
N ILE A 160 -28.20 -3.28 9.95
CA ILE A 160 -28.84 -3.18 8.63
C ILE A 160 -28.16 -4.13 7.64
N LEU A 161 -26.81 -4.14 7.59
CA LEU A 161 -26.07 -5.00 6.63
C LEU A 161 -26.20 -6.49 6.95
N ILE A 162 -26.25 -6.89 8.23
CA ILE A 162 -26.54 -8.27 8.60
C ILE A 162 -27.93 -8.71 8.07
N ARG A 163 -28.91 -7.81 8.09
CA ARG A 163 -30.24 -8.04 7.51
C ARG A 163 -30.18 -8.09 5.99
N VAL A 164 -29.44 -7.20 5.32
CA VAL A 164 -29.16 -7.27 3.86
C VAL A 164 -28.60 -8.64 3.48
N LEU A 165 -27.70 -9.18 4.28
CA LEU A 165 -27.10 -10.50 4.07
C LEU A 165 -28.08 -11.67 4.40
N GLY A 166 -29.31 -11.39 4.83
CA GLY A 166 -30.35 -12.38 5.06
C GLY A 166 -30.15 -13.22 6.34
N TYR A 167 -29.43 -12.70 7.33
CA TYR A 167 -29.35 -13.38 8.63
C TYR A 167 -30.54 -13.03 9.51
N SER A 168 -31.19 -14.08 10.03
CA SER A 168 -32.37 -13.98 10.91
C SER A 168 -32.02 -14.09 12.39
N GLY A 169 -32.99 -13.83 13.27
CA GLY A 169 -32.86 -13.78 14.72
C GLY A 169 -32.19 -15.00 15.34
N ASP A 170 -32.43 -16.21 14.83
CA ASP A 170 -31.85 -17.45 15.34
C ASP A 170 -30.32 -17.52 15.17
N LYS A 171 -29.78 -16.84 14.15
CA LYS A 171 -28.33 -16.80 13.86
C LYS A 171 -27.62 -15.61 14.49
N VAL A 172 -28.36 -14.59 14.89
CA VAL A 172 -27.79 -13.31 15.36
C VAL A 172 -27.65 -13.28 16.90
N GLY A 173 -28.40 -14.12 17.62
CA GLY A 173 -28.43 -14.09 19.07
C GLY A 173 -29.42 -13.04 19.64
N ALA A 174 -29.74 -13.18 20.94
CA ALA A 174 -30.87 -12.48 21.55
C ALA A 174 -30.57 -11.04 22.05
N VAL A 175 -29.30 -10.64 22.13
CA VAL A 175 -28.90 -9.35 22.74
C VAL A 175 -28.40 -8.39 21.68
N TRP A 176 -29.14 -7.28 21.50
CA TRP A 176 -28.70 -6.17 20.66
C TRP A 176 -27.84 -5.19 21.49
N PRO A 177 -26.71 -4.63 20.97
CA PRO A 177 -26.17 -4.84 19.64
C PRO A 177 -25.18 -6.03 19.53
N ASP A 178 -24.79 -6.65 20.64
CA ASP A 178 -23.66 -7.58 20.72
C ASP A 178 -23.80 -8.79 19.79
N GLY A 179 -25.01 -9.36 19.68
CA GLY A 179 -25.25 -10.48 18.77
C GLY A 179 -24.96 -10.13 17.31
N TYR A 180 -25.36 -8.94 16.85
CA TYR A 180 -25.10 -8.45 15.49
C TYR A 180 -23.61 -8.16 15.26
N LEU A 181 -22.94 -7.54 16.23
CA LEU A 181 -21.51 -7.22 16.14
C LEU A 181 -20.64 -8.47 16.12
N ASN A 182 -20.92 -9.45 16.99
CA ASN A 182 -20.20 -10.69 17.03
C ASN A 182 -20.38 -11.51 15.73
N LEU A 183 -21.60 -11.55 15.18
CA LEU A 183 -21.84 -12.18 13.89
C LEU A 183 -21.07 -11.48 12.79
N ALA A 184 -21.15 -10.14 12.74
CA ALA A 184 -20.47 -9.33 11.74
C ALA A 184 -18.96 -9.53 11.74
N GLU A 185 -18.35 -9.61 12.91
CA GLU A 185 -16.92 -9.94 13.07
C GLU A 185 -16.61 -11.35 12.55
N SER A 186 -17.43 -12.34 12.94
CA SER A 186 -17.22 -13.73 12.56
C SER A 186 -17.31 -14.00 11.05
N ILE A 187 -18.09 -13.20 10.31
CA ILE A 187 -18.24 -13.30 8.86
C ILE A 187 -17.35 -12.33 8.09
N GLY A 188 -16.52 -11.53 8.77
CA GLY A 188 -15.60 -10.58 8.16
C GLY A 188 -16.23 -9.24 7.72
N LEU A 189 -17.51 -8.98 8.08
CA LEU A 189 -18.20 -7.74 7.68
C LEU A 189 -17.51 -6.48 8.24
N THR A 190 -16.90 -6.57 9.42
CA THR A 190 -16.24 -5.46 10.12
C THR A 190 -14.72 -5.39 9.91
N ASN A 191 -14.17 -6.23 9.00
CA ASN A 191 -12.75 -6.24 8.72
C ASN A 191 -12.21 -4.87 8.33
N GLY A 192 -11.09 -4.48 8.93
CA GLY A 192 -10.42 -3.19 8.66
C GLY A 192 -11.11 -1.97 9.29
N ILE A 193 -12.16 -2.14 10.13
CA ILE A 193 -12.88 -1.04 10.76
C ILE A 193 -12.70 -1.08 12.27
N SER A 194 -12.16 0.01 12.83
CA SER A 194 -12.08 0.21 14.27
C SER A 194 -13.14 1.24 14.68
N ALA A 195 -14.24 0.79 15.29
CA ALA A 195 -15.32 1.64 15.77
C ALA A 195 -16.05 0.97 16.96
N LYS A 196 -16.55 1.77 17.90
CA LYS A 196 -17.41 1.30 18.99
C LYS A 196 -18.86 1.29 18.55
N ALA A 197 -19.68 0.46 19.19
CA ALA A 197 -21.10 0.31 18.87
C ALA A 197 -21.88 1.63 18.74
N GLY A 198 -21.56 2.62 19.58
CA GLY A 198 -22.23 3.93 19.61
C GLY A 198 -21.60 5.00 18.73
N ASP A 199 -20.46 4.75 18.11
CA ASP A 199 -19.76 5.76 17.31
C ASP A 199 -20.56 6.10 16.04
N SER A 200 -20.61 7.39 15.68
CA SER A 200 -21.22 7.83 14.42
C SER A 200 -20.36 7.42 13.24
N LEU A 201 -20.96 6.74 12.28
CA LEU A 201 -20.29 6.16 11.11
C LEU A 201 -19.84 7.22 10.11
N THR A 202 -18.58 7.18 9.65
CA THR A 202 -18.11 8.00 8.55
C THR A 202 -18.47 7.38 7.20
N ARG A 203 -18.42 8.19 6.12
CA ARG A 203 -18.65 7.70 4.75
C ARG A 203 -17.60 6.68 4.31
N ALA A 204 -16.33 6.85 4.69
CA ALA A 204 -15.27 5.88 4.42
C ALA A 204 -15.52 4.55 5.14
N GLN A 205 -15.89 4.58 6.42
CA GLN A 205 -16.23 3.37 7.18
C GLN A 205 -17.47 2.67 6.61
N ALA A 206 -18.48 3.42 6.18
CA ALA A 206 -19.64 2.85 5.52
C ALA A 206 -19.25 2.17 4.19
N ALA A 207 -18.41 2.82 3.37
CA ALA A 207 -17.91 2.22 2.14
C ALA A 207 -17.19 0.90 2.41
N GLN A 208 -16.33 0.85 3.42
CA GLN A 208 -15.64 -0.38 3.82
C GLN A 208 -16.65 -1.47 4.24
N LEU A 209 -17.68 -1.13 5.03
CA LEU A 209 -18.72 -2.10 5.43
C LEU A 209 -19.45 -2.69 4.23
N PHE A 210 -19.88 -1.85 3.27
CA PHE A 210 -20.57 -2.32 2.08
C PHE A 210 -19.69 -3.20 1.19
N VAL A 211 -18.41 -2.83 1.02
CA VAL A 211 -17.48 -3.63 0.22
C VAL A 211 -17.16 -4.96 0.92
N ASN A 212 -16.96 -4.96 2.23
CA ASN A 212 -16.82 -6.21 2.99
C ASN A 212 -18.05 -7.12 2.81
N ALA A 213 -19.27 -6.52 2.79
CA ALA A 213 -20.49 -7.28 2.62
C ALA A 213 -20.54 -8.04 1.28
N LEU A 214 -19.93 -7.52 0.20
CA LEU A 214 -19.84 -8.21 -1.10
C LEU A 214 -19.18 -9.59 -0.97
N SER A 215 -18.16 -9.70 -0.14
CA SER A 215 -17.40 -10.94 0.07
C SER A 215 -17.97 -11.81 1.20
N CYS A 216 -18.99 -11.33 1.91
CA CYS A 216 -19.64 -12.12 2.99
C CYS A 216 -20.57 -13.19 2.43
N LYS A 217 -20.72 -14.28 3.19
CA LYS A 217 -21.77 -15.26 2.94
C LYS A 217 -23.13 -14.70 3.37
N THR A 218 -24.14 -15.01 2.59
CA THR A 218 -25.54 -14.77 2.97
C THR A 218 -26.03 -15.77 4.02
N GLY A 219 -27.15 -15.52 4.63
CA GLY A 219 -27.76 -16.42 5.61
C GLY A 219 -28.04 -17.84 5.08
N ASP A 220 -28.20 -18.02 3.76
CA ASP A 220 -28.33 -19.30 3.07
C ASP A 220 -26.99 -19.88 2.56
N GLY A 221 -25.86 -19.20 2.84
CA GLY A 221 -24.49 -19.70 2.62
C GLY A 221 -23.88 -19.39 1.25
N LYS A 222 -24.54 -18.59 0.40
CA LYS A 222 -24.01 -18.14 -0.89
C LYS A 222 -23.11 -16.92 -0.70
N ASP A 223 -22.21 -16.65 -1.63
CA ASP A 223 -21.51 -15.38 -1.68
C ASP A 223 -22.47 -14.26 -2.09
N TYR A 224 -22.50 -13.14 -1.33
CA TYR A 224 -23.49 -12.10 -1.56
C TYR A 224 -23.40 -11.51 -2.97
N TYR A 225 -22.18 -11.31 -3.50
CA TYR A 225 -22.00 -10.76 -4.86
C TYR A 225 -22.70 -11.60 -5.94
N THR A 226 -22.89 -12.92 -5.73
CA THR A 226 -23.59 -13.79 -6.67
C THR A 226 -25.10 -13.54 -6.74
N THR A 227 -25.65 -12.74 -5.83
CA THR A 227 -27.06 -12.34 -5.81
C THR A 227 -27.33 -11.06 -6.60
N LEU A 228 -26.28 -10.34 -7.00
CA LEU A 228 -26.38 -9.01 -7.62
C LEU A 228 -26.43 -9.04 -9.14
N GLY A 229 -25.92 -10.09 -9.77
CA GLY A 229 -25.91 -10.24 -11.22
C GLY A 229 -26.27 -11.64 -11.67
N SER A 230 -26.35 -11.83 -12.97
CA SER A 230 -26.66 -13.11 -13.59
C SER A 230 -25.43 -13.95 -13.92
N GLU A 231 -24.27 -13.31 -14.08
CA GLU A 231 -23.00 -13.96 -14.39
C GLU A 231 -21.88 -13.41 -13.50
N SER A 232 -20.95 -14.28 -13.10
CA SER A 232 -19.72 -13.88 -12.41
C SER A 232 -18.50 -14.54 -13.02
N LYS A 233 -17.49 -13.73 -13.37
CA LYS A 233 -16.21 -14.17 -13.94
C LYS A 233 -15.13 -14.09 -12.87
N GLN A 234 -14.57 -15.23 -12.55
CA GLN A 234 -13.51 -15.36 -11.52
C GLN A 234 -12.15 -14.97 -12.10
N ASP A 235 -11.23 -14.62 -11.22
CA ASP A 235 -9.83 -14.32 -11.58
C ASP A 235 -9.66 -13.20 -12.64
N THR A 236 -10.69 -12.36 -12.84
CA THR A 236 -10.69 -11.29 -13.82
C THR A 236 -9.72 -10.18 -13.42
N VAL A 237 -8.89 -9.72 -14.37
CA VAL A 237 -8.03 -8.54 -14.20
C VAL A 237 -8.68 -7.36 -14.91
N LEU A 238 -8.84 -6.23 -14.20
CA LEU A 238 -9.34 -5.00 -14.79
C LEU A 238 -8.17 -4.26 -15.45
N LEU A 239 -8.22 -4.08 -16.78
CA LEU A 239 -7.09 -3.65 -17.61
C LEU A 239 -7.11 -2.17 -17.97
N ALA A 240 -8.28 -1.61 -18.24
CA ALA A 240 -8.42 -0.20 -18.61
C ALA A 240 -9.86 0.28 -18.37
N VAL A 241 -10.03 1.60 -18.26
CA VAL A 241 -11.33 2.29 -18.15
C VAL A 241 -11.46 3.33 -19.26
N ASN A 242 -12.68 3.82 -19.49
CA ASN A 242 -13.00 4.77 -20.56
C ASN A 242 -12.54 4.30 -21.95
N THR A 243 -12.59 3.00 -22.20
CA THR A 243 -12.24 2.43 -23.49
C THR A 243 -13.46 2.39 -24.42
N GLU A 244 -13.18 2.14 -25.68
CA GLU A 244 -14.21 1.75 -26.65
C GLU A 244 -14.58 0.28 -26.45
N THR A 245 -15.84 -0.08 -26.65
CA THR A 245 -16.29 -1.48 -26.69
C THR A 245 -15.57 -2.24 -27.81
N ASP A 246 -15.47 -3.56 -27.70
CA ASP A 246 -14.74 -4.38 -28.69
C ASP A 246 -15.32 -4.29 -30.13
N ASP A 247 -16.60 -3.94 -30.26
CA ASP A 247 -17.26 -3.71 -31.53
C ASP A 247 -17.25 -2.23 -32.00
N GLY A 248 -16.64 -1.34 -31.22
CA GLY A 248 -16.57 0.09 -31.52
C GLY A 248 -17.90 0.85 -31.39
N SER A 249 -18.92 0.24 -30.76
CA SER A 249 -20.26 0.82 -30.69
C SER A 249 -20.46 1.89 -29.63
N ALA A 250 -19.65 1.87 -28.56
CA ALA A 250 -19.78 2.77 -27.42
C ALA A 250 -18.43 3.09 -26.74
N MET A 251 -18.36 4.30 -26.17
CA MET A 251 -17.24 4.76 -25.30
C MET A 251 -17.65 4.64 -23.83
N GLY A 252 -16.65 4.63 -22.94
CA GLY A 252 -16.86 4.55 -21.49
C GLY A 252 -16.83 3.13 -20.95
N ALA A 253 -16.44 2.17 -21.79
CA ALA A 253 -16.33 0.77 -21.39
C ALA A 253 -15.11 0.55 -20.48
N VAL A 254 -15.16 -0.55 -19.72
CA VAL A 254 -14.11 -1.11 -18.90
C VAL A 254 -13.56 -2.36 -19.59
N ARG A 255 -12.27 -2.34 -19.92
CA ARG A 255 -11.60 -3.51 -20.49
C ARG A 255 -11.07 -4.40 -19.38
N THR A 256 -11.31 -5.69 -19.50
CA THR A 256 -10.86 -6.71 -18.55
C THR A 256 -10.16 -7.86 -19.28
N SER A 257 -9.53 -8.77 -18.54
CA SER A 257 -8.99 -10.03 -19.11
C SER A 257 -10.06 -10.98 -19.67
N GLU A 258 -11.34 -10.68 -19.43
CA GLU A 258 -12.49 -11.49 -19.85
C GLU A 258 -13.32 -10.83 -20.98
N GLY A 259 -12.88 -9.66 -21.46
CA GLY A 259 -13.57 -8.86 -22.47
C GLY A 259 -13.77 -7.42 -22.05
N THR A 260 -14.46 -6.65 -22.87
CA THR A 260 -14.74 -5.23 -22.64
C THR A 260 -16.23 -5.02 -22.40
N TYR A 261 -16.60 -4.41 -21.28
CA TYR A 261 -17.98 -4.29 -20.81
C TYR A 261 -18.31 -2.86 -20.43
N LEU A 262 -19.54 -2.43 -20.66
CA LEU A 262 -20.04 -1.16 -20.13
C LEU A 262 -20.42 -1.33 -18.65
N PRO A 263 -20.18 -0.31 -17.80
CA PRO A 263 -20.79 -0.26 -16.49
C PRO A 263 -22.31 -0.13 -16.58
N ASP A 264 -23.06 -0.81 -15.71
CA ASP A 264 -24.53 -0.62 -15.54
C ASP A 264 -24.83 0.81 -15.06
N ALA A 265 -23.97 1.38 -14.19
CA ALA A 265 -24.07 2.77 -13.75
C ALA A 265 -23.51 3.74 -14.81
N GLU A 266 -24.29 4.74 -15.20
CA GLU A 266 -23.90 5.73 -16.20
C GLU A 266 -22.70 6.59 -15.76
N ASN A 267 -21.81 6.89 -16.70
CA ASN A 267 -20.67 7.80 -16.53
C ASN A 267 -19.70 7.43 -15.39
N VAL A 268 -19.47 6.13 -15.20
CA VAL A 268 -18.56 5.62 -14.16
C VAL A 268 -17.29 5.06 -14.79
N ALA A 269 -16.15 5.55 -14.30
CA ALA A 269 -14.83 5.02 -14.62
C ALA A 269 -14.15 4.60 -13.30
N PRO A 270 -14.13 3.30 -12.95
CA PRO A 270 -13.57 2.84 -11.68
C PRO A 270 -12.03 2.79 -11.74
N THR A 271 -11.40 3.95 -11.75
CA THR A 271 -9.95 4.10 -11.96
C THR A 271 -9.10 3.45 -10.87
N ALA A 272 -9.59 3.43 -9.63
CA ALA A 272 -8.90 2.76 -8.52
C ALA A 272 -8.87 1.22 -8.63
N LEU A 273 -9.67 0.65 -9.54
CA LEU A 273 -9.72 -0.79 -9.77
C LEU A 273 -8.78 -1.26 -10.88
N VAL A 274 -8.22 -0.34 -11.68
CA VAL A 274 -7.29 -0.72 -12.76
C VAL A 274 -6.05 -1.39 -12.20
N GLY A 275 -5.67 -2.51 -12.81
CA GLY A 275 -4.57 -3.34 -12.36
C GLY A 275 -4.92 -4.22 -11.16
N ARG A 276 -6.20 -4.38 -10.79
CA ARG A 276 -6.64 -5.31 -9.75
C ARG A 276 -7.20 -6.59 -10.35
N ARG A 277 -7.05 -7.67 -9.60
CA ARG A 277 -7.62 -8.98 -9.89
C ARG A 277 -8.78 -9.25 -8.95
N GLY A 278 -9.83 -9.92 -9.44
CA GLY A 278 -11.01 -10.21 -8.62
C GLY A 278 -12.12 -10.92 -9.37
N VAL A 279 -13.34 -10.77 -8.86
CA VAL A 279 -14.54 -11.31 -9.48
C VAL A 279 -15.30 -10.19 -10.16
N LEU A 280 -15.52 -10.31 -11.46
CA LEU A 280 -16.38 -9.42 -12.23
C LEU A 280 -17.82 -9.96 -12.21
N VAL A 281 -18.79 -9.12 -11.86
CA VAL A 281 -20.22 -9.48 -11.80
C VAL A 281 -20.96 -8.69 -12.87
N LEU A 282 -21.70 -9.42 -13.73
CA LEU A 282 -22.43 -8.86 -14.87
C LEU A 282 -23.93 -9.08 -14.69
N ASN A 283 -24.76 -8.15 -15.23
CA ASN A 283 -26.19 -8.29 -15.35
C ASN A 283 -26.59 -9.08 -16.61
N ASP A 284 -27.88 -9.23 -16.86
CA ASP A 284 -28.45 -9.95 -18.05
C ASP A 284 -28.13 -9.26 -19.38
N GLN A 285 -27.75 -7.99 -19.36
CA GLN A 285 -27.34 -7.21 -20.54
C GLN A 285 -25.80 -7.27 -20.75
N SER A 286 -25.09 -8.06 -19.97
CA SER A 286 -23.62 -8.11 -19.93
C SER A 286 -22.97 -6.79 -19.54
N GLU A 287 -23.60 -6.00 -18.68
CA GLU A 287 -23.05 -4.78 -18.10
C GLU A 287 -22.48 -5.06 -16.72
N ILE A 288 -21.46 -4.30 -16.33
CA ILE A 288 -20.77 -4.48 -15.04
C ILE A 288 -21.63 -3.93 -13.91
N VAL A 289 -22.09 -4.81 -13.03
CA VAL A 289 -22.79 -4.46 -11.79
C VAL A 289 -21.78 -4.12 -10.68
N THR A 290 -20.74 -4.95 -10.53
CA THR A 290 -19.69 -4.72 -9.53
C THR A 290 -18.42 -5.49 -9.86
N PHE A 291 -17.34 -5.13 -9.16
CA PHE A 291 -16.07 -5.85 -9.15
C PHE A 291 -15.67 -6.10 -7.69
N VAL A 292 -15.40 -7.34 -7.33
CA VAL A 292 -14.99 -7.74 -5.98
C VAL A 292 -13.52 -8.09 -6.00
N PRO A 293 -12.61 -7.23 -5.50
CA PRO A 293 -11.18 -7.49 -5.50
C PRO A 293 -10.84 -8.75 -4.71
N ASP A 294 -9.88 -9.54 -5.20
CA ASP A 294 -9.31 -10.66 -4.47
C ASP A 294 -8.07 -10.20 -3.69
N ASP A 295 -8.26 -10.00 -2.38
CA ASP A 295 -7.19 -9.58 -1.46
C ASP A 295 -6.18 -10.70 -1.16
N SER A 296 -6.45 -11.95 -1.59
CA SER A 296 -5.53 -13.08 -1.44
C SER A 296 -4.35 -13.03 -2.42
N THR A 297 -4.44 -12.22 -3.47
CA THR A 297 -3.38 -12.02 -4.46
C THR A 297 -2.54 -10.80 -4.12
N SER A 298 -1.24 -10.98 -3.97
CA SER A 298 -0.32 -9.84 -3.84
C SER A 298 -0.02 -9.24 -5.22
N VAL A 299 -0.03 -7.91 -5.31
CA VAL A 299 0.29 -7.14 -6.52
C VAL A 299 1.62 -6.43 -6.29
N THR A 300 2.59 -6.68 -7.15
CA THR A 300 3.88 -5.99 -7.15
C THR A 300 3.96 -5.10 -8.38
N ILE A 301 4.22 -3.81 -8.20
CA ILE A 301 4.46 -2.86 -9.28
C ILE A 301 5.97 -2.68 -9.41
N SER A 302 6.50 -2.91 -10.60
CA SER A 302 7.92 -2.81 -10.89
C SER A 302 8.17 -2.01 -12.15
N LEU A 303 9.39 -1.45 -12.23
CA LEU A 303 9.96 -1.02 -13.51
C LEU A 303 10.83 -2.14 -14.03
N LEU A 304 10.64 -2.51 -15.28
CA LEU A 304 11.40 -3.57 -15.93
C LEU A 304 12.81 -3.09 -16.24
N ASP A 305 13.83 -3.87 -15.86
CA ASP A 305 15.20 -3.74 -16.34
C ASP A 305 15.44 -4.66 -17.56
N SER A 306 15.10 -5.94 -17.42
CA SER A 306 15.20 -6.91 -18.51
C SER A 306 14.16 -8.03 -18.40
N ALA A 307 13.78 -8.59 -19.56
CA ALA A 307 12.91 -9.75 -19.66
C ALA A 307 13.67 -10.90 -20.34
N GLU A 308 13.75 -12.03 -19.67
CA GLU A 308 14.42 -13.25 -20.13
C GLU A 308 13.40 -14.40 -20.25
N PRO A 309 13.68 -15.48 -20.98
CA PRO A 309 12.70 -16.54 -21.23
C PRO A 309 12.03 -17.18 -20.02
N SER A 310 12.61 -17.05 -18.82
CA SER A 310 12.08 -17.67 -17.60
C SER A 310 12.07 -16.76 -16.37
N TYR A 311 12.45 -15.49 -16.52
CA TYR A 311 12.45 -14.53 -15.43
C TYR A 311 12.39 -13.08 -15.92
N LEU A 312 11.93 -12.19 -15.05
CA LEU A 312 12.03 -10.74 -15.18
C LEU A 312 13.04 -10.21 -14.17
N THR A 313 13.77 -9.18 -14.55
CA THR A 313 14.59 -8.39 -13.63
C THR A 313 13.96 -7.01 -13.52
N ALA A 314 13.62 -6.58 -12.29
CA ALA A 314 13.16 -5.23 -12.02
C ALA A 314 14.35 -4.27 -11.90
N VAL A 315 14.11 -2.99 -12.16
CA VAL A 315 15.04 -1.91 -11.83
C VAL A 315 15.22 -1.91 -10.31
N GLY A 316 16.40 -2.27 -9.82
CA GLY A 316 16.68 -2.58 -8.41
C GLY A 316 17.28 -3.96 -8.22
N GLY A 317 17.33 -4.77 -9.30
CA GLY A 317 17.99 -6.07 -9.33
C GLY A 317 17.14 -7.22 -8.81
N GLU A 318 15.90 -6.98 -8.40
CA GLU A 318 14.98 -8.05 -8.01
C GLU A 318 14.61 -8.93 -9.21
N ARG A 319 14.64 -10.24 -9.00
CA ARG A 319 14.30 -11.23 -10.03
C ARG A 319 13.02 -11.98 -9.68
N TYR A 320 12.14 -12.04 -10.67
CA TYR A 320 10.88 -12.78 -10.59
C TYR A 320 10.93 -13.94 -11.60
N THR A 321 10.85 -15.17 -11.09
CA THR A 321 10.72 -16.35 -11.96
C THR A 321 9.31 -16.40 -12.53
N ILE A 322 9.21 -16.54 -13.87
CA ILE A 322 7.96 -16.54 -14.61
C ILE A 322 7.78 -17.88 -15.31
N ALA A 323 6.62 -18.47 -15.17
CA ALA A 323 6.27 -19.68 -15.92
C ALA A 323 5.99 -19.34 -17.40
N ALA A 324 6.32 -20.27 -18.30
CA ALA A 324 6.21 -20.04 -19.74
C ALA A 324 4.78 -19.72 -20.21
N ASP A 325 3.79 -20.23 -19.51
CA ASP A 325 2.36 -20.07 -19.78
C ASP A 325 1.72 -18.88 -19.02
N THR A 326 2.49 -18.15 -18.20
CA THR A 326 1.99 -16.97 -17.49
C THR A 326 1.46 -15.93 -18.48
N PRO A 327 0.19 -15.49 -18.40
CA PRO A 327 -0.36 -14.52 -19.34
C PRO A 327 0.20 -13.13 -19.09
N ILE A 328 0.51 -12.44 -20.19
CA ILE A 328 0.84 -11.01 -20.24
C ILE A 328 -0.35 -10.29 -20.84
N TYR A 329 -0.97 -9.42 -20.05
CA TYR A 329 -2.05 -8.53 -20.47
C TYR A 329 -1.53 -7.13 -20.76
N THR A 330 -2.21 -6.43 -21.66
CA THR A 330 -1.96 -5.02 -21.98
C THR A 330 -3.27 -4.23 -21.94
N SER A 331 -3.20 -2.91 -21.89
CA SER A 331 -4.39 -2.04 -21.95
C SER A 331 -5.13 -2.12 -23.29
N SER A 332 -4.45 -2.58 -24.35
CA SER A 332 -4.98 -2.59 -25.71
C SER A 332 -5.75 -3.85 -26.08
N SER A 333 -5.66 -4.93 -25.29
CA SER A 333 -6.28 -6.22 -25.59
C SER A 333 -6.69 -6.98 -24.34
N SER A 334 -7.86 -7.59 -24.37
CA SER A 334 -8.30 -8.55 -23.34
C SER A 334 -7.58 -9.89 -23.46
N ASP A 335 -7.02 -10.20 -24.64
CA ASP A 335 -6.29 -11.44 -24.86
C ASP A 335 -4.89 -11.37 -24.26
N GLY A 336 -4.61 -12.22 -23.28
CA GLY A 336 -3.28 -12.40 -22.71
C GLY A 336 -2.38 -13.23 -23.63
N LYS A 337 -1.14 -12.76 -23.87
CA LYS A 337 -0.12 -13.60 -24.52
C LYS A 337 0.61 -14.41 -23.47
N SER A 338 0.96 -15.66 -23.77
CA SER A 338 1.83 -16.43 -22.87
C SER A 338 3.19 -15.74 -22.71
N TYR A 339 3.81 -15.89 -21.54
CA TYR A 339 5.12 -15.28 -21.29
C TYR A 339 6.17 -15.72 -22.32
N SER A 340 6.17 -17.01 -22.68
CA SER A 340 7.09 -17.55 -23.70
C SER A 340 6.97 -16.88 -25.07
N GLU A 341 5.79 -16.37 -25.43
CA GLU A 341 5.53 -15.71 -26.72
C GLU A 341 5.67 -14.18 -26.61
N GLY A 342 5.46 -13.62 -25.42
CA GLY A 342 5.33 -12.19 -25.21
C GLY A 342 6.50 -11.50 -24.52
N TYR A 343 7.41 -12.22 -23.83
CA TYR A 343 8.47 -11.59 -23.04
C TYR A 343 9.38 -10.67 -23.87
N GLY A 344 9.66 -11.03 -25.13
CA GLY A 344 10.51 -10.22 -26.03
C GLY A 344 9.87 -8.88 -26.45
N SER A 345 8.59 -8.67 -26.19
CA SER A 345 7.91 -7.38 -26.42
C SER A 345 7.92 -6.47 -25.19
N LEU A 346 8.35 -6.97 -24.03
CA LEU A 346 8.50 -6.17 -22.81
C LEU A 346 9.79 -5.36 -22.91
N THR A 347 9.67 -4.05 -22.95
CA THR A 347 10.81 -3.13 -23.08
C THR A 347 11.32 -2.68 -21.73
N ALA A 348 12.63 -2.52 -21.59
CA ALA A 348 13.24 -1.94 -20.39
C ALA A 348 12.62 -0.55 -20.09
N GLY A 349 12.41 -0.25 -18.82
CA GLY A 349 11.71 0.95 -18.37
C GLY A 349 10.18 0.84 -18.35
N SER A 350 9.59 -0.25 -18.87
CA SER A 350 8.15 -0.49 -18.79
C SER A 350 7.71 -0.69 -17.35
N ARG A 351 6.52 -0.17 -17.03
CA ARG A 351 5.84 -0.44 -15.76
C ARG A 351 5.04 -1.72 -15.90
N LEU A 352 5.28 -2.65 -14.97
CA LEU A 352 4.58 -3.92 -14.92
C LEU A 352 3.85 -4.07 -13.60
N THR A 353 2.63 -4.58 -13.64
CA THR A 353 1.96 -5.12 -12.46
C THR A 353 2.09 -6.63 -12.48
N LEU A 354 2.72 -7.19 -11.46
CA LEU A 354 2.89 -8.62 -11.29
C LEU A 354 1.84 -9.14 -10.31
N PHE A 355 0.94 -9.99 -10.77
CA PHE A 355 0.00 -10.66 -9.88
C PHE A 355 0.66 -11.91 -9.33
N THR A 356 0.77 -11.97 -8.01
CA THR A 356 1.44 -13.10 -7.35
C THR A 356 0.46 -13.86 -6.47
N LEU A 357 0.52 -15.17 -6.50
CA LEU A 357 -0.20 -16.05 -5.58
C LEU A 357 0.81 -16.99 -4.94
N ARG A 358 0.90 -16.98 -3.61
CA ARG A 358 1.84 -17.82 -2.84
C ARG A 358 3.28 -17.71 -3.35
N GLY A 359 3.71 -16.48 -3.67
CA GLY A 359 5.07 -16.19 -4.15
C GLY A 359 5.36 -16.58 -5.61
N LYS A 360 4.36 -17.01 -6.38
CA LYS A 360 4.49 -17.27 -7.82
C LYS A 360 3.77 -16.19 -8.61
N VAL A 361 4.38 -15.69 -9.67
CA VAL A 361 3.72 -14.79 -10.62
C VAL A 361 2.68 -15.60 -11.43
N THR A 362 1.43 -15.20 -11.38
CA THR A 362 0.31 -15.89 -12.05
C THR A 362 -0.20 -15.13 -13.26
N ALA A 363 0.02 -13.81 -13.33
CA ALA A 363 -0.26 -12.99 -14.49
C ALA A 363 0.63 -11.73 -14.44
N ILE A 364 0.86 -11.13 -15.60
CA ILE A 364 1.59 -9.88 -15.77
C ILE A 364 0.67 -8.91 -16.49
N TYR A 365 0.61 -7.67 -16.01
CA TYR A 365 0.00 -6.59 -16.72
C TYR A 365 1.08 -5.59 -17.13
N ALA A 366 1.25 -5.42 -18.42
CA ALA A 366 2.20 -4.50 -19.01
C ALA A 366 1.43 -3.27 -19.49
N ALA A 367 1.73 -2.12 -18.85
CA ALA A 367 1.25 -0.84 -19.38
C ALA A 367 1.87 -0.64 -20.77
N THR A 368 1.05 -0.70 -21.81
CA THR A 368 1.53 -0.27 -23.13
C THR A 368 1.67 1.24 -23.10
N ALA A 369 2.85 1.74 -23.43
CA ALA A 369 2.99 3.15 -23.77
C ALA A 369 1.94 3.48 -24.83
N ALA A 370 1.15 4.51 -24.60
CA ALA A 370 0.08 4.89 -25.50
C ALA A 370 0.65 5.13 -26.91
N THR A 371 0.34 4.24 -27.85
CA THR A 371 0.83 4.27 -29.23
C THR A 371 0.05 5.25 -30.10
N ALA A 372 -0.59 6.27 -29.56
CA ALA A 372 -1.34 7.25 -30.35
C ALA A 372 -1.39 8.65 -29.73
N ALA A 373 -0.62 8.94 -28.71
CA ALA A 373 -0.46 10.34 -28.29
C ALA A 373 0.59 11.01 -29.20
N ASP A 374 0.25 12.17 -29.76
CA ASP A 374 1.22 13.02 -30.47
C ASP A 374 2.31 13.61 -29.55
N ALA A 375 2.32 13.23 -28.27
CA ALA A 375 3.32 13.63 -27.28
C ALA A 375 3.46 12.53 -26.21
N ASP A 376 4.69 12.21 -25.85
CA ASP A 376 5.07 11.24 -24.80
C ASP A 376 5.10 11.87 -23.40
N ALA A 377 5.37 13.16 -23.30
CA ALA A 377 5.31 13.94 -22.08
C ALA A 377 5.05 15.43 -22.37
N VAL A 378 4.52 16.13 -21.38
CA VAL A 378 4.44 17.59 -21.33
C VAL A 378 5.41 18.10 -20.27
N VAL A 379 6.35 18.95 -20.71
CA VAL A 379 7.28 19.65 -19.81
C VAL A 379 6.73 21.05 -19.54
N VAL A 380 6.47 21.34 -18.28
CA VAL A 380 5.84 22.60 -17.87
C VAL A 380 6.90 23.71 -17.80
N MET A 381 6.81 24.69 -18.68
CA MET A 381 7.73 25.84 -18.65
C MET A 381 7.10 27.06 -17.97
N ASP A 382 5.78 27.15 -17.98
CA ASP A 382 4.98 28.21 -17.37
C ASP A 382 3.65 27.62 -16.86
N ARG A 383 2.61 28.42 -16.76
CA ARG A 383 1.28 27.94 -16.37
C ARG A 383 0.69 27.02 -17.43
N VAL A 384 0.05 25.95 -16.99
CA VAL A 384 -0.64 24.99 -17.87
C VAL A 384 -2.15 25.12 -17.78
N SER A 385 -2.82 24.77 -18.86
CA SER A 385 -4.27 24.63 -18.99
C SER A 385 -4.62 23.21 -19.43
N SER A 386 -5.87 22.82 -19.35
CA SER A 386 -6.31 21.51 -19.84
C SER A 386 -6.06 21.30 -21.33
N ALA A 387 -5.99 22.40 -22.11
CA ALA A 387 -5.71 22.33 -23.54
C ALA A 387 -4.27 21.85 -23.84
N ASP A 388 -3.32 22.09 -22.93
CA ASP A 388 -1.93 21.69 -23.10
C ASP A 388 -1.76 20.14 -23.02
N PHE A 389 -2.73 19.45 -22.44
CA PHE A 389 -2.71 17.99 -22.31
C PHE A 389 -3.44 17.27 -23.43
N HIS A 390 -4.10 17.98 -24.36
CA HIS A 390 -4.91 17.36 -25.42
C HIS A 390 -4.09 16.37 -26.27
N ARG A 391 -2.86 16.75 -26.65
CA ARG A 391 -1.96 15.88 -27.40
C ARG A 391 -1.44 14.70 -26.59
N LEU A 392 -1.23 14.90 -25.30
CA LEU A 392 -0.77 13.86 -24.36
C LEU A 392 -1.87 12.84 -24.05
N THR A 393 -3.12 13.30 -23.93
CA THR A 393 -4.26 12.46 -23.53
C THR A 393 -5.06 11.90 -24.71
N GLY A 394 -4.69 12.28 -25.97
CA GLY A 394 -5.48 11.92 -27.14
C GLY A 394 -6.90 12.52 -27.11
N GLY A 395 -7.13 13.59 -26.32
CA GLY A 395 -8.43 14.22 -26.15
C GLY A 395 -9.27 13.67 -25.01
N ALA A 396 -8.76 12.72 -24.21
CA ALA A 396 -9.47 12.24 -23.03
C ALA A 396 -9.74 13.39 -22.03
N THR A 397 -10.90 13.33 -21.39
CA THR A 397 -11.35 14.31 -20.39
C THR A 397 -11.65 13.62 -19.08
N GLY A 398 -11.82 14.36 -17.99
CA GLY A 398 -12.15 13.80 -16.69
C GLY A 398 -11.00 13.03 -16.02
N TYR A 399 -9.76 13.27 -16.49
CA TYR A 399 -8.57 12.65 -15.90
C TYR A 399 -8.29 13.16 -14.49
N THR A 400 -7.73 12.28 -13.66
CA THR A 400 -7.16 12.63 -12.37
C THR A 400 -5.74 13.16 -12.55
N ILE A 401 -5.31 14.12 -11.73
CA ILE A 401 -3.93 14.62 -11.73
C ILE A 401 -3.26 14.15 -10.44
N LEU A 402 -2.20 13.36 -10.57
CA LEU A 402 -1.49 12.76 -9.45
C LEU A 402 -0.04 13.24 -9.39
N LYS A 403 0.36 13.88 -8.28
CA LYS A 403 1.74 14.29 -8.01
C LYS A 403 2.17 13.74 -6.66
N ASN A 404 3.32 13.07 -6.61
CA ASN A 404 3.85 12.46 -5.39
C ASN A 404 2.81 11.58 -4.68
N GLN A 405 2.08 10.75 -5.46
CA GLN A 405 1.03 9.84 -5.01
C GLN A 405 -0.20 10.54 -4.38
N GLN A 406 -0.38 11.83 -4.62
CA GLN A 406 -1.54 12.59 -4.15
C GLN A 406 -2.27 13.25 -5.31
N THR A 407 -3.60 13.26 -5.23
CA THR A 407 -4.43 14.01 -6.17
C THR A 407 -4.23 15.50 -5.95
N ILE A 408 -3.93 16.22 -7.03
CA ILE A 408 -3.76 17.66 -7.04
C ILE A 408 -4.70 18.31 -8.05
N SER A 409 -4.90 19.63 -7.92
CA SER A 409 -5.58 20.43 -8.91
C SER A 409 -4.59 20.94 -9.98
N LEU A 410 -5.11 21.32 -11.13
CA LEU A 410 -4.34 21.89 -12.23
C LEU A 410 -3.47 23.09 -11.79
N SER A 411 -3.98 23.93 -10.88
CA SER A 411 -3.28 25.13 -10.38
C SER A 411 -2.08 24.81 -9.47
N GLN A 412 -1.91 23.56 -9.05
CA GLN A 412 -0.80 23.13 -8.22
C GLN A 412 0.38 22.55 -9.02
N ILE A 413 0.22 22.43 -10.34
CA ILE A 413 1.31 22.11 -11.25
C ILE A 413 2.26 23.31 -11.31
N GLN A 414 3.55 23.05 -11.20
CA GLN A 414 4.59 24.07 -11.13
C GLN A 414 5.49 24.08 -12.38
N PRO A 415 6.18 25.17 -12.68
CA PRO A 415 7.21 25.19 -13.70
C PRO A 415 8.26 24.10 -13.45
N TYR A 416 8.71 23.48 -14.53
CA TYR A 416 9.66 22.36 -14.58
C TYR A 416 9.10 21.03 -14.04
N ASP A 417 7.78 20.92 -13.81
CA ASP A 417 7.14 19.62 -13.66
C ASP A 417 7.09 18.91 -15.03
N VAL A 418 7.20 17.59 -14.98
CA VAL A 418 7.02 16.68 -16.12
C VAL A 418 5.72 15.93 -15.96
N ILE A 419 4.89 15.92 -16.99
CA ILE A 419 3.58 15.28 -16.96
C ILE A 419 3.56 14.17 -18.02
N THR A 420 3.23 12.97 -17.60
CA THR A 420 2.92 11.82 -18.46
C THR A 420 1.46 11.42 -18.27
N TYR A 421 0.91 10.67 -19.21
CA TYR A 421 -0.45 10.20 -19.13
C TYR A 421 -0.52 8.68 -19.04
N ASP A 422 -1.14 8.21 -17.99
CA ASP A 422 -1.52 6.82 -17.87
C ASP A 422 -2.95 6.67 -18.40
N SER A 423 -3.05 6.21 -19.64
CA SER A 423 -4.35 6.03 -20.32
C SER A 423 -5.23 4.97 -19.68
N MET A 424 -4.63 4.04 -18.93
CA MET A 424 -5.33 2.95 -18.27
C MET A 424 -6.13 3.43 -17.08
N SER A 425 -5.51 4.26 -16.25
CA SER A 425 -6.18 4.85 -15.08
C SER A 425 -6.76 6.24 -15.37
N ASN A 426 -6.71 6.69 -16.63
CA ASN A 426 -7.08 8.06 -17.03
C ASN A 426 -6.43 9.12 -16.10
N THR A 427 -5.12 8.99 -15.87
CA THR A 427 -4.41 9.78 -14.88
C THR A 427 -3.23 10.52 -15.49
N LEU A 428 -3.15 11.83 -15.25
CA LEU A 428 -1.94 12.60 -15.49
C LEU A 428 -0.98 12.42 -14.32
N LEU A 429 0.19 11.84 -14.58
CA LEU A 429 1.24 11.60 -13.60
C LEU A 429 2.24 12.75 -13.65
N VAL A 430 2.35 13.49 -12.56
CA VAL A 430 3.20 14.69 -12.45
C VAL A 430 4.43 14.38 -11.63
N SER A 431 5.60 14.66 -12.18
CA SER A 431 6.91 14.50 -11.55
C SER A 431 7.62 15.86 -11.44
N ASP A 432 8.21 16.12 -10.27
CA ASP A 432 9.13 17.24 -10.04
C ASP A 432 10.58 16.77 -9.89
N LEU A 433 10.86 15.50 -10.26
CA LEU A 433 12.18 14.90 -10.18
C LEU A 433 13.14 15.54 -11.17
N ARG A 434 14.21 16.11 -10.65
CA ARG A 434 15.30 16.72 -11.43
C ARG A 434 16.64 16.24 -10.91
N LEU A 435 17.50 15.79 -11.83
CA LEU A 435 18.88 15.41 -11.52
C LEU A 435 19.85 16.33 -12.27
N THR A 436 20.60 17.12 -11.53
CA THR A 436 21.68 17.93 -12.11
C THR A 436 22.91 17.07 -12.36
N CYS A 437 23.40 17.08 -13.58
CA CYS A 437 24.56 16.30 -14.02
C CYS A 437 25.27 16.96 -15.18
N LYS A 438 26.39 16.36 -15.61
CA LYS A 438 27.07 16.74 -16.84
C LYS A 438 26.45 16.03 -18.04
N TYR A 439 26.13 16.74 -19.12
CA TYR A 439 25.53 16.15 -20.31
C TYR A 439 26.59 15.32 -21.07
N GLN A 440 26.59 14.03 -20.83
CA GLN A 440 27.57 13.09 -21.39
C GLN A 440 26.87 11.81 -21.88
N ASN A 441 27.57 11.11 -22.79
CA ASN A 441 27.13 9.81 -23.32
C ASN A 441 25.68 9.77 -23.84
N PRO A 442 25.15 10.79 -24.52
CA PRO A 442 23.87 10.70 -25.21
C PRO A 442 23.98 9.78 -26.43
N SER A 443 23.06 8.84 -26.57
CA SER A 443 23.04 7.91 -27.70
C SER A 443 21.67 7.97 -28.40
N PRO A 444 21.58 7.89 -29.72
CA PRO A 444 22.68 7.84 -30.72
C PRO A 444 23.30 9.23 -31.02
N SER A 445 22.67 10.31 -30.61
CA SER A 445 23.09 11.68 -30.92
C SER A 445 22.78 12.65 -29.80
N PRO A 446 23.61 13.67 -29.53
CA PRO A 446 23.30 14.72 -28.55
C PRO A 446 22.04 15.54 -28.86
N LYS A 447 21.61 15.61 -30.11
CA LYS A 447 20.43 16.38 -30.52
C LYS A 447 19.13 15.60 -30.50
N ALA A 448 19.23 14.28 -30.64
CA ALA A 448 18.08 13.36 -30.58
C ALA A 448 18.51 12.08 -29.84
N PRO A 449 18.80 12.17 -28.53
CA PRO A 449 19.16 11.01 -27.76
C PRO A 449 17.93 10.14 -27.48
N THR A 450 18.08 8.83 -27.53
CA THR A 450 17.08 7.88 -27.00
C THR A 450 17.49 7.32 -25.64
N SER A 451 18.77 7.53 -25.27
CA SER A 451 19.28 7.21 -23.95
C SER A 451 20.45 8.09 -23.54
N ILE A 452 20.66 8.22 -22.23
CA ILE A 452 21.81 8.87 -21.59
C ILE A 452 22.37 7.92 -20.55
N THR A 453 23.65 7.53 -20.68
CA THR A 453 24.32 6.71 -19.66
C THR A 453 25.10 7.61 -18.72
N LEU A 454 24.75 7.53 -17.43
CA LEU A 454 25.28 8.38 -16.37
C LEU A 454 25.30 7.60 -15.06
N LEU A 455 26.38 7.71 -14.29
CA LEU A 455 26.48 7.08 -12.96
C LEU A 455 26.14 5.58 -12.96
N GLY A 456 26.62 4.86 -13.97
CA GLY A 456 26.40 3.42 -14.13
C GLY A 456 24.98 3.01 -14.54
N HIS A 457 24.08 3.99 -14.74
CA HIS A 457 22.72 3.75 -15.18
C HIS A 457 22.46 4.33 -16.57
N THR A 458 21.65 3.64 -17.38
CA THR A 458 21.21 4.14 -18.69
C THR A 458 19.77 4.60 -18.61
N PHE A 459 19.59 5.91 -18.63
CA PHE A 459 18.27 6.55 -18.58
C PHE A 459 17.64 6.57 -19.97
N PRO A 460 16.43 6.03 -20.16
CA PRO A 460 15.66 6.25 -21.38
C PRO A 460 15.34 7.74 -21.56
N VAL A 461 15.40 8.22 -22.79
CA VAL A 461 15.09 9.62 -23.15
C VAL A 461 13.87 9.65 -24.04
N LEU A 462 12.85 10.40 -23.64
CA LEU A 462 11.63 10.63 -24.39
C LEU A 462 11.85 11.62 -25.55
N GLU A 463 11.03 11.53 -26.59
CA GLU A 463 11.11 12.46 -27.73
C GLU A 463 10.86 13.92 -27.32
N SER A 464 10.03 14.16 -26.30
CA SER A 464 9.81 15.49 -25.73
C SER A 464 11.10 16.19 -25.31
N ALA A 465 12.14 15.45 -24.90
CA ALA A 465 13.43 15.99 -24.52
C ALA A 465 14.17 16.65 -25.69
N TRP A 466 13.93 16.22 -26.94
CA TRP A 466 14.62 16.75 -28.12
C TRP A 466 14.31 18.24 -28.36
N ASN A 467 13.16 18.72 -27.90
CA ASN A 467 12.78 20.13 -27.99
C ASN A 467 13.71 21.07 -27.18
N PHE A 468 14.52 20.52 -26.29
CA PHE A 468 15.38 21.27 -25.38
C PHE A 468 16.87 21.11 -25.70
N THR A 469 17.26 20.15 -26.53
CA THR A 469 18.68 19.80 -26.80
C THR A 469 19.44 20.88 -27.57
N ASP A 470 18.76 21.82 -28.22
CA ASP A 470 19.41 22.96 -28.88
C ASP A 470 19.99 23.99 -27.91
N GLN A 471 19.51 23.96 -26.63
CA GLN A 471 19.94 24.90 -25.59
C GLN A 471 21.16 24.41 -24.82
N VAL A 472 21.63 23.18 -25.08
CA VAL A 472 22.69 22.52 -24.31
C VAL A 472 23.73 21.89 -25.24
N SER A 473 24.98 21.83 -24.78
CA SER A 473 26.08 21.17 -25.48
C SER A 473 26.65 20.03 -24.66
N ALA A 474 27.19 19.02 -25.36
CA ALA A 474 27.86 17.90 -24.65
C ALA A 474 29.02 18.46 -23.79
N GLY A 475 29.09 18.01 -22.56
CA GLY A 475 30.07 18.45 -21.55
C GLY A 475 29.60 19.59 -20.65
N GLU A 476 28.43 20.20 -20.92
CA GLU A 476 27.84 21.23 -20.04
C GLU A 476 27.09 20.62 -18.85
N GLN A 477 26.95 21.42 -17.77
CA GLN A 477 26.10 21.09 -16.65
C GLN A 477 24.63 21.29 -17.04
N VAL A 478 23.84 20.24 -16.91
CA VAL A 478 22.42 20.24 -17.24
C VAL A 478 21.59 19.71 -16.09
N SER A 479 20.31 19.97 -16.12
CA SER A 479 19.31 19.33 -15.29
C SER A 479 18.43 18.45 -16.16
N LEU A 480 18.42 17.16 -15.85
CA LEU A 480 17.52 16.18 -16.44
C LEU A 480 16.18 16.24 -15.69
N LEU A 481 15.13 16.62 -16.39
CA LEU A 481 13.75 16.60 -15.88
C LEU A 481 13.17 15.24 -16.21
N MET A 482 12.70 14.52 -15.19
CA MET A 482 12.36 13.12 -15.31
C MET A 482 10.88 12.85 -15.03
N THR A 483 10.32 11.85 -15.68
CA THR A 483 8.99 11.31 -15.41
C THR A 483 8.95 10.65 -14.03
N VAL A 484 7.76 10.26 -13.59
CA VAL A 484 7.60 9.50 -12.33
C VAL A 484 8.36 8.17 -12.33
N ASP A 485 8.68 7.63 -13.50
CA ASP A 485 9.37 6.36 -13.72
C ASP A 485 10.86 6.53 -14.04
N GLY A 486 11.37 7.77 -13.98
CA GLY A 486 12.79 8.05 -14.18
C GLY A 486 13.25 8.17 -15.65
N GLN A 487 12.33 8.29 -16.61
CA GLN A 487 12.66 8.59 -18.00
C GLN A 487 12.94 10.09 -18.16
N VAL A 488 13.88 10.48 -19.01
CA VAL A 488 14.24 11.88 -19.23
C VAL A 488 13.29 12.51 -20.24
N ALA A 489 12.52 13.52 -19.80
CA ALA A 489 11.56 14.26 -20.64
C ALA A 489 12.05 15.64 -21.09
N ALA A 490 13.07 16.19 -20.41
CA ALA A 490 13.74 17.44 -20.82
C ALA A 490 15.19 17.47 -20.35
N ILE A 491 16.04 18.16 -21.13
CA ILE A 491 17.44 18.40 -20.83
C ILE A 491 17.64 19.92 -20.86
N LEU A 492 17.73 20.56 -19.71
CA LEU A 492 17.82 22.02 -19.59
C LEU A 492 19.16 22.44 -19.02
N PRO A 493 19.64 23.68 -19.29
CA PRO A 493 20.78 24.23 -18.57
C PRO A 493 20.57 24.19 -17.05
N ALA A 494 21.60 23.83 -16.29
CA ALA A 494 21.54 23.83 -14.84
C ALA A 494 21.57 25.27 -14.30
N THR A 495 20.47 25.69 -13.68
CA THR A 495 20.29 27.01 -13.05
C THR A 495 19.81 26.84 -11.61
N ASN A 496 19.63 27.92 -10.88
CA ASN A 496 19.02 27.87 -9.54
C ASN A 496 17.58 27.36 -9.56
N GLU A 497 16.85 27.60 -10.65
CA GLU A 497 15.45 27.20 -10.82
C GLU A 497 15.31 25.74 -11.24
N THR A 498 16.24 25.25 -12.07
CA THR A 498 16.26 23.86 -12.56
C THR A 498 17.13 22.93 -11.73
N ARG A 499 17.71 23.39 -10.61
CA ARG A 499 18.58 22.59 -9.74
C ARG A 499 17.94 21.26 -9.33
N SER A 500 18.79 20.29 -8.99
CA SER A 500 18.37 18.95 -8.56
C SER A 500 17.40 19.01 -7.38
N THR A 501 16.31 18.27 -7.50
CA THR A 501 15.37 17.93 -6.43
C THR A 501 15.54 16.47 -6.00
N ALA A 502 16.41 15.72 -6.68
CA ALA A 502 16.63 14.30 -6.49
C ALA A 502 17.05 13.97 -5.05
N LEU A 503 16.31 13.08 -4.42
CA LEU A 503 16.65 12.47 -3.15
C LEU A 503 17.05 11.01 -3.37
N GLY A 504 17.89 10.49 -2.49
CA GLY A 504 18.27 9.09 -2.53
C GLY A 504 18.91 8.63 -1.23
N PHE A 505 19.16 7.32 -1.15
CA PHE A 505 19.77 6.69 0.00
C PHE A 505 21.15 6.12 -0.38
N VAL A 506 22.20 6.55 0.32
CA VAL A 506 23.57 6.06 0.06
C VAL A 506 23.73 4.67 0.63
N THR A 507 23.80 3.65 -0.24
CA THR A 507 23.84 2.23 0.14
C THR A 507 25.25 1.68 0.29
N GLY A 508 26.22 2.28 -0.38
CA GLY A 508 27.62 1.83 -0.41
C GLY A 508 28.59 2.98 -0.60
N GLU A 509 29.90 2.66 -0.63
CA GLU A 509 30.95 3.64 -0.86
C GLU A 509 30.85 4.27 -2.27
N THR A 510 30.23 3.59 -3.21
CA THR A 510 30.07 4.02 -4.62
C THR A 510 28.66 3.83 -5.15
N THR A 511 27.71 3.42 -4.32
CA THR A 511 26.34 3.06 -4.72
C THR A 511 25.31 3.90 -3.96
N THR A 512 24.25 4.30 -4.65
CA THR A 512 23.16 5.10 -4.09
C THR A 512 21.85 4.73 -4.77
N GLU A 513 20.78 4.60 -4.03
CA GLU A 513 19.42 4.48 -4.55
C GLU A 513 18.82 5.87 -4.75
N LEU A 514 18.50 6.23 -6.00
CA LEU A 514 17.71 7.41 -6.35
C LEU A 514 16.23 7.11 -6.11
N PHE A 515 15.52 7.97 -5.38
CA PHE A 515 14.09 7.83 -5.15
C PHE A 515 13.29 8.34 -6.34
N LEU A 516 12.35 7.53 -6.81
CA LEU A 516 11.40 7.91 -7.85
C LEU A 516 10.08 8.38 -7.25
N PRO A 517 9.37 9.34 -7.90
CA PRO A 517 8.07 9.82 -7.43
C PRO A 517 6.97 8.74 -7.38
N ASN A 518 7.09 7.68 -8.17
CA ASN A 518 6.19 6.51 -8.11
C ASN A 518 6.40 5.61 -6.88
N GLY A 519 7.41 5.91 -6.03
CA GLY A 519 7.79 5.12 -4.86
C GLY A 519 8.93 4.12 -5.12
N GLY A 520 9.31 3.89 -6.38
CA GLY A 520 10.43 3.05 -6.77
C GLY A 520 11.80 3.66 -6.42
N VAL A 521 12.87 2.91 -6.73
CA VAL A 521 14.25 3.35 -6.60
C VAL A 521 15.04 2.94 -7.83
N LEU A 522 16.03 3.75 -8.22
CA LEU A 522 17.03 3.43 -9.23
C LEU A 522 18.41 3.35 -8.57
N GLU A 523 19.17 2.33 -8.86
CA GLU A 523 20.56 2.25 -8.40
C GLU A 523 21.45 3.08 -9.30
N LEU A 524 22.20 4.00 -8.67
CA LEU A 524 23.25 4.79 -9.29
C LEU A 524 24.60 4.33 -8.75
N THR A 525 25.56 4.14 -9.64
CA THR A 525 26.92 3.73 -9.29
C THR A 525 27.92 4.74 -9.83
N GLY A 526 29.04 4.86 -9.14
CA GLY A 526 30.14 5.72 -9.57
C GLY A 526 30.36 6.87 -8.63
N SER A 527 31.56 6.90 -8.09
CA SER A 527 32.14 8.06 -7.42
C SER A 527 33.64 7.97 -7.57
N ALA A 528 34.26 9.04 -8.01
CA ALA A 528 35.72 9.16 -8.02
C ALA A 528 36.30 9.21 -6.60
N SER A 529 35.48 9.50 -5.59
CA SER A 529 35.81 9.48 -4.18
C SER A 529 34.71 8.75 -3.40
N LYS A 530 35.12 8.06 -2.30
CA LYS A 530 34.16 7.38 -1.43
C LYS A 530 33.08 8.33 -0.91
N LEU A 531 31.83 7.91 -1.01
CA LEU A 531 30.69 8.64 -0.48
C LEU A 531 30.78 8.68 1.05
N LYS A 532 30.76 9.88 1.64
CA LYS A 532 30.95 10.09 3.08
C LYS A 532 29.67 9.82 3.90
N ASN A 533 28.51 9.82 3.25
CA ASN A 533 27.21 9.76 3.91
C ASN A 533 26.58 8.36 3.79
N LEU A 534 27.39 7.32 4.00
CA LEU A 534 26.94 5.94 3.97
C LEU A 534 25.73 5.71 4.90
N ASN A 535 24.75 4.98 4.42
CA ASN A 535 23.47 4.73 5.09
C ASN A 535 22.74 6.03 5.50
N GLN A 536 22.66 7.01 4.60
CA GLN A 536 21.92 8.26 4.85
C GLN A 536 21.11 8.67 3.65
N VAL A 537 19.95 9.28 3.92
CA VAL A 537 19.19 10.00 2.91
C VAL A 537 19.89 11.31 2.57
N CYS A 538 20.06 11.57 1.28
CA CYS A 538 20.80 12.70 0.75
C CYS A 538 20.09 13.34 -0.43
N PHE A 539 20.34 14.63 -0.67
CA PHE A 539 20.16 15.27 -1.97
C PHE A 539 21.25 14.79 -2.91
N LEU A 540 20.85 14.42 -4.13
CA LEU A 540 21.75 13.88 -5.14
C LEU A 540 21.98 14.85 -6.29
N SER A 541 23.21 14.91 -6.78
CA SER A 541 23.62 15.59 -8.00
C SER A 541 24.91 14.99 -8.54
N SER A 542 25.31 15.34 -9.75
CA SER A 542 26.58 14.92 -10.30
C SER A 542 27.32 16.11 -10.92
N SER A 543 28.63 16.15 -10.74
CA SER A 543 29.50 17.14 -11.36
C SER A 543 30.15 16.65 -12.67
N ASP A 544 30.23 15.35 -12.84
CA ASP A 544 30.76 14.67 -14.02
C ASP A 544 30.12 13.27 -14.18
N GLU A 545 30.50 12.52 -15.21
CA GLU A 545 29.88 11.23 -15.56
C GLU A 545 29.96 10.14 -14.48
N ASN A 546 30.98 10.21 -13.63
CA ASN A 546 31.29 9.16 -12.64
C ASN A 546 31.35 9.69 -11.20
N THR A 547 31.06 10.98 -10.98
CA THR A 547 31.13 11.57 -9.64
C THR A 547 29.76 11.95 -9.12
N LEU A 548 29.23 11.10 -8.26
CA LEU A 548 27.99 11.39 -7.53
C LEU A 548 28.30 12.26 -6.32
N THR A 549 27.56 13.33 -6.15
CA THR A 549 27.56 14.19 -4.97
C THR A 549 26.32 13.91 -4.14
N ALA A 550 26.50 13.51 -2.88
CA ALA A 550 25.43 13.26 -1.94
C ALA A 550 25.53 14.26 -0.79
N SER A 551 24.55 15.14 -0.63
CA SER A 551 24.48 16.17 0.41
C SER A 551 23.42 15.81 1.45
N ARG A 552 23.76 15.89 2.74
CA ARG A 552 22.88 15.51 3.84
C ARG A 552 21.56 16.29 3.86
N LEU A 553 20.50 15.61 4.29
CA LEU A 553 19.18 16.20 4.50
C LEU A 553 19.08 17.10 5.75
N THR A 554 20.13 17.19 6.57
CA THR A 554 20.17 17.84 7.88
C THR A 554 19.79 19.32 7.93
N ALA A 555 19.68 20.00 6.79
CA ALA A 555 19.23 21.39 6.73
C ALA A 555 17.70 21.56 6.88
N GLN A 556 16.93 20.48 6.87
CA GLN A 556 15.47 20.50 6.89
C GLN A 556 14.94 20.07 8.27
N ARG A 557 14.97 21.01 9.23
CA ARG A 557 14.37 20.77 10.54
C ARG A 557 12.88 20.48 10.41
N ALA A 558 12.37 19.52 11.21
CA ALA A 558 10.95 19.24 11.28
C ALA A 558 10.15 20.49 11.67
N PRO A 559 9.03 20.78 11.01
CA PRO A 559 8.21 21.96 11.29
C PRO A 559 7.47 21.88 12.64
N GLY A 560 7.35 20.70 13.24
CA GLY A 560 6.69 20.43 14.51
C GLY A 560 6.66 18.94 14.81
N ASP A 561 5.78 18.54 15.72
CA ASP A 561 5.59 17.15 16.10
C ASP A 561 5.02 16.33 14.95
N PHE A 562 5.34 15.04 14.91
CA PHE A 562 4.77 14.09 13.96
C PHE A 562 3.63 13.30 14.60
N ASP A 563 2.46 13.38 14.00
CA ASP A 563 1.29 12.55 14.32
C ASP A 563 1.12 11.50 13.22
N PRO A 564 1.53 10.23 13.45
CA PRO A 564 1.39 9.16 12.47
C PRO A 564 -0.08 8.81 12.17
N SER A 565 -0.98 9.00 13.13
CA SER A 565 -2.40 8.67 12.95
C SER A 565 -3.14 9.72 12.12
N ALA A 566 -2.79 10.99 12.29
CA ALA A 566 -3.31 12.10 11.51
C ALA A 566 -2.53 12.34 10.21
N MET A 567 -1.41 11.63 9.99
CA MET A 567 -0.50 11.83 8.85
C MET A 567 -0.09 13.29 8.70
N THR A 568 0.40 13.91 9.80
CA THR A 568 0.85 15.31 9.81
C THR A 568 2.16 15.51 10.57
N VAL A 569 3.01 16.42 10.11
CA VAL A 569 4.19 16.92 10.82
C VAL A 569 4.07 18.43 10.97
N GLY A 570 3.87 18.93 12.19
CA GLY A 570 3.74 20.36 12.45
C GLY A 570 2.63 21.06 11.64
N GLY A 571 1.55 20.33 11.35
CA GLY A 571 0.42 20.82 10.54
C GLY A 571 0.55 20.61 9.03
N TYR A 572 1.72 20.20 8.53
CA TYR A 572 1.89 19.79 7.12
C TYR A 572 1.45 18.35 6.92
N LYS A 573 0.80 18.09 5.77
CA LYS A 573 0.41 16.71 5.39
C LYS A 573 1.64 15.85 5.15
N VAL A 574 1.52 14.58 5.49
CA VAL A 574 2.52 13.55 5.18
C VAL A 574 2.06 12.75 3.96
N ALA A 575 2.98 12.46 3.05
CA ALA A 575 2.67 11.67 1.85
C ALA A 575 2.27 10.24 2.24
N PRO A 576 1.32 9.61 1.53
CA PRO A 576 0.96 8.21 1.76
C PRO A 576 2.17 7.26 1.63
N GLY A 577 3.08 7.55 0.70
CA GLY A 577 4.33 6.81 0.47
C GLY A 577 5.53 7.41 1.20
N VAL A 578 5.34 8.08 2.34
CA VAL A 578 6.43 8.68 3.11
C VAL A 578 7.50 7.65 3.48
N ARG A 579 8.75 8.00 3.28
CA ARG A 579 9.89 7.17 3.69
C ARG A 579 10.31 7.58 5.09
N VAL A 580 10.22 6.66 6.04
CA VAL A 580 10.61 6.91 7.43
C VAL A 580 11.89 6.15 7.75
N TYR A 581 12.81 6.84 8.40
CA TYR A 581 14.10 6.29 8.81
C TYR A 581 14.34 6.57 10.29
N GLU A 582 15.00 5.63 10.95
CA GLU A 582 15.61 5.83 12.26
C GLU A 582 17.09 6.16 12.10
N GLN A 583 17.56 7.23 12.73
CA GLN A 583 18.95 7.66 12.70
C GLN A 583 19.68 7.22 13.97
N PHE A 584 20.87 6.69 13.78
CA PHE A 584 21.76 6.21 14.82
C PHE A 584 23.02 7.09 14.96
N ARG A 585 23.95 6.65 15.79
CA ARG A 585 25.25 7.31 15.96
C ARG A 585 25.94 7.48 14.59
N GLU A 586 26.71 8.55 14.45
CA GLU A 586 27.41 8.93 13.20
C GLU A 586 26.49 9.26 12.03
N GLY A 587 25.17 9.35 12.29
CA GLY A 587 24.18 9.74 11.31
C GLY A 587 23.69 8.59 10.40
N ALA A 588 24.12 7.36 10.63
CA ALA A 588 23.63 6.21 9.88
C ALA A 588 22.12 6.03 10.10
N GLN A 589 21.37 5.75 9.03
CA GLN A 589 19.93 5.65 9.01
C GLN A 589 19.49 4.28 8.52
N VAL A 590 18.35 3.81 9.02
CA VAL A 590 17.73 2.55 8.61
C VAL A 590 16.24 2.80 8.42
N ALA A 591 15.68 2.34 7.31
CA ALA A 591 14.26 2.47 7.02
C ALA A 591 13.40 1.70 8.02
N VAL A 592 12.31 2.31 8.44
CA VAL A 592 11.26 1.67 9.25
C VAL A 592 9.92 1.80 8.56
N PRO A 593 9.09 0.74 8.56
CA PRO A 593 7.76 0.83 7.98
C PRO A 593 6.89 1.84 8.73
N LEU A 594 6.14 2.66 8.01
CA LEU A 594 5.19 3.59 8.62
C LEU A 594 4.15 2.84 9.49
N SER A 595 3.74 1.65 9.07
CA SER A 595 2.80 0.78 9.79
C SER A 595 3.30 0.32 11.16
N SER A 596 4.61 0.35 11.41
CA SER A 596 5.17 0.03 12.73
C SER A 596 5.12 1.20 13.71
N LEU A 597 4.78 2.40 13.24
CA LEU A 597 4.70 3.62 14.06
C LEU A 597 3.35 3.69 14.80
N ASP A 598 3.16 2.79 15.73
CA ASP A 598 2.00 2.76 16.65
C ASP A 598 2.09 3.75 17.80
N TYR A 599 2.91 4.74 17.64
CA TYR A 599 3.17 5.71 18.68
C TYR A 599 2.13 6.83 18.60
N GLY A 600 1.83 7.36 19.76
CA GLY A 600 1.21 8.67 19.84
C GLY A 600 2.10 9.72 19.17
N LEU A 601 1.86 10.96 19.50
CA LEU A 601 2.61 12.09 18.98
C LEU A 601 4.14 11.91 19.20
N ILE A 602 4.93 11.94 18.12
CA ILE A 602 6.40 11.95 18.17
C ILE A 602 6.84 13.42 18.23
N ALA A 603 7.49 13.80 19.31
CA ALA A 603 7.88 15.18 19.55
C ALA A 603 8.92 15.68 18.52
N GLN A 604 8.87 16.98 18.23
CA GLN A 604 9.75 17.61 17.22
C GLN A 604 11.24 17.37 17.49
N ASP A 605 11.67 17.32 18.75
CA ASP A 605 13.06 17.07 19.13
C ASP A 605 13.51 15.61 18.91
N GLN A 606 12.57 14.72 18.75
CA GLN A 606 12.80 13.31 18.35
C GLN A 606 12.93 13.13 16.84
N ILE A 607 12.71 14.19 16.05
CA ILE A 607 12.81 14.17 14.59
C ILE A 607 14.09 14.88 14.16
N SER A 608 15.01 14.14 13.55
CA SER A 608 16.28 14.68 13.03
C SER A 608 16.08 15.54 11.79
N ALA A 609 15.22 15.09 10.88
CA ALA A 609 14.89 15.82 9.65
C ALA A 609 13.50 15.43 9.14
N ALA A 610 12.84 16.38 8.46
CA ALA A 610 11.63 16.14 7.68
C ALA A 610 11.73 16.90 6.36
N HIS A 611 11.78 16.20 5.25
CA HIS A 611 11.79 16.81 3.92
C HIS A 611 10.38 17.15 3.49
N ARG A 612 10.20 18.34 2.93
CA ARG A 612 8.97 18.77 2.25
C ARG A 612 9.24 18.92 0.76
N ASN A 613 8.47 18.24 -0.04
CA ASN A 613 8.55 18.32 -1.49
C ASN A 613 8.00 19.67 -2.02
N SER A 614 8.00 19.85 -3.34
CA SER A 614 7.52 21.09 -4.00
C SER A 614 6.03 21.39 -3.77
N SER A 615 5.26 20.44 -3.27
CA SER A 615 3.84 20.59 -2.93
C SER A 615 3.59 20.83 -1.43
N ASP A 616 4.64 21.17 -0.65
CA ASP A 616 4.61 21.36 0.81
C ASP A 616 4.14 20.11 1.59
N ILE A 617 4.38 18.93 1.04
CA ILE A 617 4.01 17.64 1.62
C ILE A 617 5.28 16.97 2.14
N VAL A 618 5.21 16.39 3.34
CA VAL A 618 6.33 15.68 3.95
C VAL A 618 6.45 14.28 3.32
N ASP A 619 7.54 14.00 2.64
CA ASP A 619 7.81 12.74 1.92
C ASP A 619 8.97 11.92 2.48
N VAL A 620 9.82 12.52 3.34
CA VAL A 620 10.86 11.82 4.09
C VAL A 620 10.87 12.32 5.53
N ILE A 621 10.90 11.38 6.49
CA ILE A 621 11.04 11.66 7.92
C ILE A 621 12.23 10.87 8.46
N VAL A 622 13.11 11.51 9.22
CA VAL A 622 14.23 10.88 9.91
C VAL A 622 14.07 11.07 11.40
N LEU A 623 13.85 10.00 12.14
CA LEU A 623 13.67 9.95 13.59
C LEU A 623 15.00 9.71 14.29
N ASN A 624 15.13 10.15 15.54
CA ASN A 624 16.36 10.01 16.36
C ASN A 624 16.33 8.73 17.20
N ASN A 625 16.22 7.55 16.57
CA ASN A 625 16.18 6.25 17.27
C ASN A 625 15.10 6.20 18.35
N VAL A 626 13.85 6.40 17.94
CA VAL A 626 12.71 6.60 18.86
C VAL A 626 11.90 5.33 19.07
N THR A 627 11.74 4.51 18.01
CA THR A 627 10.72 3.46 18.00
C THR A 627 11.23 2.10 18.47
N GLY A 628 12.54 1.86 18.35
CA GLY A 628 13.13 0.54 18.52
C GLY A 628 12.77 -0.45 17.40
N ASP A 629 11.95 -0.07 16.41
CA ASP A 629 11.45 -0.97 15.37
C ASP A 629 12.46 -1.21 14.23
N ALA A 630 13.52 -0.41 14.17
CA ALA A 630 14.64 -0.64 13.25
C ALA A 630 15.56 -1.80 13.69
N TYR A 631 15.43 -2.26 14.94
CA TYR A 631 16.26 -3.35 15.46
C TYR A 631 15.66 -4.71 15.12
N THR A 632 16.53 -5.61 14.69
CA THR A 632 16.23 -7.05 14.71
C THR A 632 16.57 -7.59 16.09
N TYR A 633 15.64 -8.30 16.72
CA TYR A 633 15.79 -8.85 18.07
C TYR A 633 16.05 -10.34 18.01
N GLY A 634 16.98 -10.83 18.82
CA GLY A 634 17.35 -12.23 18.85
C GLY A 634 18.52 -12.54 19.78
N TRP A 635 19.06 -13.74 19.64
CA TRP A 635 20.22 -14.24 20.37
C TRP A 635 21.50 -13.89 19.62
N MET A 636 22.37 -13.09 20.24
CA MET A 636 23.66 -12.72 19.66
C MET A 636 24.71 -13.79 19.95
N SER A 637 25.26 -14.38 18.90
CA SER A 637 26.33 -15.36 18.97
C SER A 637 27.58 -14.90 18.23
N GLY A 638 28.74 -15.22 18.78
CA GLY A 638 30.06 -14.92 18.19
C GLY A 638 30.82 -16.22 17.94
N HIS A 639 31.30 -16.40 16.74
CA HIS A 639 32.20 -17.49 16.37
C HIS A 639 33.61 -16.97 16.11
N THR A 640 34.58 -17.40 16.93
CA THR A 640 35.96 -16.99 16.79
C THR A 640 36.76 -18.03 16.00
N THR A 641 37.29 -17.63 14.87
CA THR A 641 38.24 -18.41 14.07
C THR A 641 39.66 -17.96 14.41
N VAL A 642 40.56 -18.92 14.52
CA VAL A 642 42.00 -18.68 14.73
C VAL A 642 42.70 -19.09 13.44
N THR A 643 43.40 -18.13 12.84
CA THR A 643 44.33 -18.40 11.73
C THR A 643 45.75 -18.26 12.19
N GLU A 644 46.59 -19.24 11.86
CA GLU A 644 48.02 -19.21 12.14
C GLU A 644 48.75 -18.76 10.88
N GLU A 645 49.45 -17.63 10.93
CA GLU A 645 50.25 -17.11 9.85
C GLU A 645 51.74 -17.26 10.20
N PRO A 646 52.57 -17.81 9.32
CA PRO A 646 54.01 -17.93 9.57
C PRO A 646 54.68 -16.55 9.58
N ILE A 647 55.53 -16.32 10.58
CA ILE A 647 56.40 -15.13 10.68
C ILE A 647 57.75 -15.53 10.05
N TYR A 648 58.26 -14.71 9.13
CA TYR A 648 59.51 -14.88 8.47
C TYR A 648 60.50 -13.79 8.92
N ASP A 649 61.79 -14.14 8.98
CA ASP A 649 62.88 -13.16 9.17
C ASP A 649 63.21 -12.47 7.82
N ASP A 650 64.12 -11.50 7.88
CA ASP A 650 64.61 -10.78 6.69
C ASP A 650 65.35 -11.69 5.68
N GLU A 651 65.72 -12.90 6.10
CA GLU A 651 66.40 -13.93 5.30
C GLU A 651 65.39 -14.95 4.72
N GLY A 652 64.08 -14.83 5.04
CA GLY A 652 63.01 -15.69 4.51
C GLY A 652 62.86 -17.01 5.28
N ASN A 653 63.45 -17.18 6.46
CA ASN A 653 63.25 -18.35 7.32
C ASN A 653 62.06 -18.15 8.23
N GLN A 654 61.23 -19.17 8.41
CA GLN A 654 60.15 -19.12 9.35
C GLN A 654 60.65 -19.11 10.79
N THR A 655 60.41 -18.01 11.50
CA THR A 655 60.88 -17.80 12.88
C THR A 655 59.76 -18.07 13.92
N GLY A 656 58.52 -18.19 13.47
CA GLY A 656 57.39 -18.44 14.35
C GLY A 656 56.04 -18.50 13.64
N THR A 657 54.99 -18.52 14.40
CA THR A 657 53.61 -18.37 13.90
C THR A 657 52.88 -17.31 14.74
N GLU A 658 52.20 -16.39 14.08
CA GLU A 658 51.28 -15.46 14.71
C GLU A 658 49.87 -16.00 14.66
N LYS A 659 49.16 -15.91 15.80
CA LYS A 659 47.78 -16.33 15.87
C LYS A 659 46.86 -15.11 15.71
N ASN A 660 46.16 -15.06 14.58
CA ASN A 660 45.18 -14.03 14.33
C ASN A 660 43.78 -14.55 14.73
N TYR A 661 43.14 -13.84 15.65
CA TYR A 661 41.81 -14.14 16.17
C TYR A 661 40.79 -13.27 15.43
N ARG A 662 39.84 -13.87 14.73
CA ARG A 662 38.72 -13.16 14.12
C ARG A 662 37.42 -13.68 14.68
N THR A 663 36.59 -12.78 15.22
CA THR A 663 35.23 -13.15 15.67
C THR A 663 34.20 -12.63 14.68
N SER A 664 33.45 -13.53 14.07
CA SER A 664 32.27 -13.23 13.29
C SER A 664 31.03 -13.28 14.19
N TRP A 665 30.11 -12.35 13.97
CA TRP A 665 28.91 -12.23 14.78
C TRP A 665 27.66 -12.58 13.98
N SER A 666 26.68 -13.22 14.64
CA SER A 666 25.36 -13.49 14.11
C SER A 666 24.28 -13.23 15.14
N LEU A 667 23.13 -12.74 14.70
CA LEU A 667 21.93 -12.60 15.50
C LEU A 667 20.94 -13.66 15.04
N GLU A 668 20.51 -14.51 15.96
CA GLU A 668 19.62 -15.62 15.70
C GLU A 668 18.25 -15.37 16.31
N ASN A 669 17.25 -15.45 15.50
CA ASN A 669 15.86 -15.65 15.87
C ASN A 669 15.32 -16.81 14.98
N ARG A 670 14.13 -16.74 14.44
CA ARG A 670 13.67 -17.72 13.43
C ARG A 670 14.53 -17.70 12.15
N ASN A 671 15.26 -16.63 11.95
CA ASN A 671 16.24 -16.44 10.89
C ASN A 671 17.62 -16.20 11.51
N VAL A 672 18.65 -16.32 10.71
CA VAL A 672 20.03 -16.00 11.13
C VAL A 672 20.51 -14.79 10.33
N LEU A 673 20.72 -13.66 11.01
CA LEU A 673 21.35 -12.49 10.45
C LEU A 673 22.86 -12.58 10.72
N LYS A 674 23.64 -12.83 9.66
CA LYS A 674 25.11 -12.82 9.74
C LYS A 674 25.61 -11.43 9.46
N PHE A 675 26.40 -10.89 10.37
CA PHE A 675 27.05 -9.61 10.17
C PHE A 675 28.35 -9.76 9.36
N ASN A 676 28.74 -8.67 8.70
CA ASN A 676 30.02 -8.61 7.99
C ASN A 676 31.17 -8.89 8.98
N GLU A 677 32.17 -9.65 8.55
CA GLU A 677 33.33 -10.03 9.38
C GLU A 677 34.11 -8.84 9.94
N ARG A 678 34.00 -7.66 9.34
CA ARG A 678 34.60 -6.41 9.83
C ARG A 678 33.75 -5.72 10.93
N SER A 679 32.55 -6.24 11.21
CA SER A 679 31.69 -5.66 12.24
C SER A 679 32.23 -5.97 13.62
N GLY A 680 32.50 -4.94 14.41
CA GLY A 680 32.81 -5.06 15.83
C GLY A 680 31.52 -5.12 16.68
N TYR A 681 31.55 -5.93 17.74
CA TYR A 681 30.51 -5.95 18.76
C TYR A 681 31.16 -5.93 20.15
N GLY A 682 30.85 -4.88 20.94
CA GLY A 682 31.44 -4.68 22.27
C GLY A 682 30.70 -5.34 23.45
N GLY A 683 29.62 -6.10 23.18
CA GLY A 683 28.82 -6.80 24.18
C GLY A 683 29.27 -8.23 24.47
N LYS A 684 28.44 -8.97 25.20
CA LYS A 684 28.71 -10.36 25.58
C LYS A 684 28.17 -11.30 24.48
N ASN A 685 28.91 -12.38 24.25
CA ASN A 685 28.45 -13.54 23.49
C ASN A 685 27.34 -14.25 24.27
N GLY A 686 26.29 -14.69 23.60
CA GLY A 686 25.22 -15.50 24.19
C GLY A 686 24.24 -14.68 25.04
N GLN A 687 23.63 -13.65 24.49
CA GLN A 687 22.59 -12.87 25.15
C GLN A 687 21.51 -12.39 24.14
N PHE A 688 20.30 -12.18 24.67
CA PHE A 688 19.22 -11.56 23.87
C PHE A 688 19.45 -10.05 23.78
N ILE A 689 19.54 -9.55 22.54
CA ILE A 689 19.70 -8.13 22.25
C ILE A 689 18.91 -7.72 21.01
N GLY A 690 18.84 -6.41 20.76
CA GLY A 690 18.50 -5.88 19.45
C GLY A 690 19.76 -5.42 18.73
N ALA A 691 19.85 -5.66 17.42
CA ALA A 691 20.92 -5.19 16.56
C ALA A 691 20.38 -4.59 15.27
N VAL A 692 21.01 -3.53 14.80
CA VAL A 692 20.72 -2.87 13.51
C VAL A 692 21.91 -3.06 12.59
N ALA A 693 21.64 -3.53 11.37
CA ALA A 693 22.63 -3.63 10.31
C ALA A 693 22.35 -2.62 9.20
N GLY A 694 23.41 -2.07 8.62
CA GLY A 694 23.33 -1.33 7.36
C GLY A 694 23.18 -2.26 6.16
N LYS A 695 22.95 -1.70 4.97
CA LYS A 695 22.79 -2.50 3.73
C LYS A 695 24.03 -3.36 3.39
N ASN A 696 25.20 -3.02 3.92
CA ASN A 696 26.44 -3.80 3.81
C ASN A 696 26.60 -4.87 4.90
N ASN A 697 25.57 -5.14 5.69
CA ASN A 697 25.58 -6.03 6.87
C ASN A 697 26.58 -5.63 7.97
N MET A 698 27.04 -4.39 8.00
CA MET A 698 27.79 -3.86 9.14
C MET A 698 26.86 -3.54 10.29
N ILE A 699 27.26 -3.88 11.52
CA ILE A 699 26.51 -3.48 12.72
C ILE A 699 26.57 -1.96 12.86
N ILE A 700 25.40 -1.30 12.79
CA ILE A 700 25.25 0.15 13.01
C ILE A 700 25.06 0.43 14.50
N SER A 701 24.18 -0.33 15.15
CA SER A 701 23.83 -0.13 16.56
C SER A 701 23.40 -1.43 17.20
N THR A 702 23.54 -1.50 18.51
CA THR A 702 22.99 -2.59 19.33
C THR A 702 22.31 -2.02 20.57
N VAL A 703 21.27 -2.69 21.04
CA VAL A 703 20.54 -2.33 22.25
C VAL A 703 20.42 -3.51 23.20
N GLN A 704 20.76 -3.29 24.46
CA GLN A 704 20.56 -4.25 25.54
C GLN A 704 19.11 -4.19 25.98
N LEU A 705 18.50 -5.36 26.17
CA LEU A 705 17.12 -5.47 26.61
C LEU A 705 17.02 -5.49 28.14
N ASN A 706 15.98 -4.86 28.67
CA ASN A 706 15.64 -4.95 30.10
C ASN A 706 14.95 -6.30 30.35
N GLU A 707 15.55 -7.10 31.23
CA GLU A 707 15.09 -8.45 31.55
C GLU A 707 14.17 -8.44 32.77
N PHE A 708 13.02 -9.12 32.68
CA PHE A 708 12.07 -9.35 33.75
C PHE A 708 11.80 -10.85 33.87
N GLN A 709 12.31 -11.45 34.95
CA GLN A 709 12.18 -12.89 35.22
C GLN A 709 10.94 -13.21 36.04
N GLN A 710 10.53 -14.49 36.04
CA GLN A 710 9.41 -15.06 36.83
C GLN A 710 8.07 -14.36 36.53
N VAL A 711 7.85 -14.00 35.28
CA VAL A 711 6.60 -13.38 34.82
C VAL A 711 5.55 -14.49 34.61
N SER A 712 4.30 -14.21 34.98
CA SER A 712 3.17 -15.12 34.75
C SER A 712 2.50 -14.81 33.40
N PRO A 713 2.01 -15.83 32.66
CA PRO A 713 1.13 -15.61 31.53
C PRO A 713 -0.09 -14.71 31.84
N SER A 714 -0.59 -14.75 33.09
CA SER A 714 -1.71 -13.92 33.56
C SER A 714 -1.39 -12.42 33.70
N ASP A 715 -0.11 -12.04 33.64
CA ASP A 715 0.30 -10.63 33.66
C ASP A 715 0.12 -9.97 32.28
N PHE A 716 -0.08 -10.79 31.23
CA PHE A 716 -0.43 -10.33 29.90
C PHE A 716 -1.94 -10.17 29.75
N PHE A 717 -2.35 -9.14 29.06
CA PHE A 717 -3.75 -8.89 28.72
C PHE A 717 -3.87 -8.30 27.32
N GLU A 718 -5.00 -8.57 26.69
CA GLU A 718 -5.34 -8.06 25.36
C GLU A 718 -6.29 -6.86 25.50
N ARG A 719 -6.00 -5.82 24.74
CA ARG A 719 -6.86 -4.65 24.61
C ARG A 719 -6.83 -4.17 23.17
N GLU A 720 -8.00 -4.04 22.55
CA GLU A 720 -8.16 -3.56 21.18
C GLU A 720 -7.31 -4.36 20.14
N GLY A 721 -7.27 -5.72 20.32
CA GLY A 721 -6.50 -6.62 19.45
C GLY A 721 -4.98 -6.63 19.68
N ARG A 722 -4.49 -5.92 20.71
CA ARG A 722 -3.06 -5.83 21.04
C ARG A 722 -2.77 -6.37 22.43
N TYR A 723 -1.63 -7.01 22.57
CA TYR A 723 -1.17 -7.51 23.86
C TYR A 723 -0.36 -6.45 24.61
N TYR A 724 -0.60 -6.43 25.91
CA TYR A 724 0.11 -5.59 26.88
C TYR A 724 0.52 -6.47 28.06
N ILE A 725 1.51 -5.99 28.81
CA ILE A 725 1.91 -6.60 30.07
C ILE A 725 2.12 -5.51 31.13
N THR A 726 1.71 -5.77 32.37
CA THR A 726 1.99 -4.88 33.49
C THR A 726 3.09 -5.46 34.37
N LEU A 727 4.23 -4.78 34.43
CA LEU A 727 5.40 -5.17 35.20
C LEU A 727 5.79 -4.05 36.15
N LYS A 728 5.90 -4.35 37.46
CA LYS A 728 6.26 -3.39 38.51
C LYS A 728 5.43 -2.07 38.45
N GLY A 729 4.15 -2.19 38.11
CA GLY A 729 3.21 -1.05 38.06
C GLY A 729 3.30 -0.21 36.78
N ARG A 730 4.09 -0.61 35.80
CA ARG A 730 4.18 0.02 34.47
C ARG A 730 3.63 -0.94 33.40
N THR A 731 2.81 -0.43 32.50
CA THR A 731 2.26 -1.19 31.36
C THR A 731 3.14 -0.99 30.13
N TYR A 732 3.48 -2.09 29.47
CA TYR A 732 4.27 -2.14 28.24
C TYR A 732 3.46 -2.77 27.15
N ALA A 733 3.53 -2.24 25.94
CA ALA A 733 2.96 -2.88 24.75
C ALA A 733 3.84 -4.05 24.32
N VAL A 734 3.24 -5.08 23.73
CA VAL A 734 3.97 -6.14 23.05
C VAL A 734 4.11 -5.76 21.57
N ALA A 735 5.34 -5.84 21.04
CA ALA A 735 5.59 -5.55 19.63
C ALA A 735 4.93 -6.61 18.73
N ASP A 736 4.36 -6.19 17.60
CA ASP A 736 3.76 -7.11 16.61
C ASP A 736 4.77 -8.14 16.09
N SER A 737 6.05 -7.77 16.07
CA SER A 737 7.19 -8.64 15.69
C SER A 737 7.79 -9.40 16.86
N VAL A 738 7.10 -9.54 18.02
CA VAL A 738 7.63 -10.23 19.21
C VAL A 738 8.13 -11.62 18.85
N GLU A 739 9.33 -11.96 19.32
CA GLU A 739 9.94 -13.27 19.16
C GLU A 739 9.80 -14.07 20.45
N CYS A 740 9.57 -15.37 20.30
CA CYS A 740 9.37 -16.26 21.42
C CYS A 740 10.32 -17.45 21.38
N TYR A 741 10.95 -17.77 22.52
CA TYR A 741 12.01 -18.77 22.62
C TYR A 741 11.72 -19.78 23.74
N LYS A 742 12.00 -21.08 23.48
CA LYS A 742 11.88 -22.18 24.43
C LYS A 742 13.25 -22.45 25.04
N THR A 743 13.44 -22.10 26.29
CA THR A 743 14.73 -22.27 26.99
C THR A 743 15.14 -23.73 27.09
N ALA A 744 14.17 -24.63 27.38
CA ALA A 744 14.44 -26.07 27.60
C ALA A 744 14.89 -26.82 26.33
N THR A 745 14.47 -26.38 25.14
CA THR A 745 14.80 -27.01 23.86
C THR A 745 15.70 -26.15 22.97
N GLU A 746 16.13 -24.99 23.46
CA GLU A 746 16.96 -24.02 22.76
C GLU A 746 16.44 -23.71 21.34
N SER A 747 15.11 -23.48 21.22
CA SER A 747 14.45 -23.30 19.93
C SER A 747 13.44 -22.16 19.94
N TRP A 748 13.29 -21.49 18.79
CA TRP A 748 12.29 -20.47 18.58
C TRP A 748 10.91 -21.05 18.30
N PHE A 749 9.86 -20.35 18.69
CA PHE A 749 8.50 -20.70 18.28
C PHE A 749 8.34 -20.40 16.78
N SER A 750 7.68 -21.31 16.06
CA SER A 750 7.65 -21.33 14.58
C SER A 750 6.43 -20.64 13.95
N GLN A 751 5.46 -20.16 14.74
CA GLN A 751 4.26 -19.49 14.23
C GLN A 751 4.63 -18.25 13.40
N GLU A 752 3.84 -17.95 12.35
CA GLU A 752 4.17 -16.91 11.40
C GLU A 752 4.09 -15.51 12.02
N THR A 753 3.00 -15.18 12.72
CA THR A 753 2.83 -13.87 13.35
C THR A 753 3.43 -13.82 14.76
N GLY A 754 3.85 -12.62 15.19
CA GLY A 754 4.36 -12.43 16.56
C GLY A 754 3.29 -12.69 17.61
N MET A 755 2.06 -12.33 17.32
CA MET A 755 0.94 -12.54 18.25
C MET A 755 0.63 -14.02 18.43
N ASP A 756 0.70 -14.84 17.37
CA ASP A 756 0.51 -16.29 17.48
C ASP A 756 1.68 -16.95 18.20
N ARG A 757 2.91 -16.47 18.00
CA ARG A 757 4.07 -16.91 18.78
C ARG A 757 3.89 -16.60 20.26
N LEU A 758 3.42 -15.39 20.58
CA LEU A 758 3.13 -15.00 21.95
C LEU A 758 2.07 -15.92 22.57
N ARG A 759 0.92 -16.11 21.92
CA ARG A 759 -0.15 -17.00 22.40
C ARG A 759 0.37 -18.41 22.66
N ALA A 760 1.16 -18.95 21.73
CA ALA A 760 1.78 -20.28 21.91
C ALA A 760 2.77 -20.29 23.07
N CYS A 761 3.56 -19.25 23.26
CA CYS A 761 4.51 -19.12 24.37
C CYS A 761 3.79 -19.02 25.72
N LEU A 762 2.73 -18.21 25.82
CA LEU A 762 1.91 -18.06 27.02
C LEU A 762 1.21 -19.38 27.44
N ALA A 763 0.82 -20.16 26.44
CA ALA A 763 0.20 -21.50 26.69
C ALA A 763 1.23 -22.56 27.02
N PHE A 764 2.50 -22.38 26.64
CA PHE A 764 3.55 -23.39 26.78
C PHE A 764 4.14 -23.46 28.18
N SER A 765 4.31 -22.34 28.89
CA SER A 765 4.97 -22.29 30.21
C SER A 765 4.21 -21.34 31.15
N SER A 766 4.18 -21.74 32.43
CA SER A 766 3.65 -20.91 33.52
C SER A 766 4.64 -19.87 34.05
N LYS A 767 5.90 -19.95 33.64
CA LYS A 767 6.98 -19.03 34.03
C LYS A 767 7.70 -18.51 32.78
N LEU A 768 7.70 -17.22 32.64
CA LEU A 768 8.27 -16.54 31.51
C LEU A 768 9.38 -15.59 31.95
N THR A 769 10.29 -15.30 31.01
CA THR A 769 11.16 -14.15 31.12
C THR A 769 10.85 -13.21 29.94
N VAL A 770 10.66 -11.93 30.24
CA VAL A 770 10.26 -10.91 29.28
C VAL A 770 11.41 -9.94 29.07
N TYR A 771 11.70 -9.64 27.82
CA TYR A 771 12.76 -8.74 27.41
C TYR A 771 12.15 -7.52 26.70
N ILE A 772 12.40 -6.33 27.28
CA ILE A 772 11.82 -5.05 26.85
C ILE A 772 12.92 -4.17 26.31
N ASP A 773 12.73 -3.59 25.13
CA ASP A 773 13.66 -2.59 24.61
C ASP A 773 13.51 -1.25 25.36
N PRO A 774 14.61 -0.61 25.73
CA PRO A 774 14.56 0.66 26.46
C PRO A 774 14.30 1.89 25.57
N ILE A 775 14.17 1.71 24.24
CA ILE A 775 13.99 2.78 23.27
C ILE A 775 12.51 2.98 23.00
N GLY A 776 11.84 1.94 22.46
CA GLY A 776 10.41 1.97 22.15
C GLY A 776 9.50 1.51 23.29
N ASP A 777 10.06 1.10 24.44
CA ASP A 777 9.33 0.58 25.60
C ASP A 777 8.38 -0.59 25.25
N LYS A 778 8.78 -1.43 24.29
CA LYS A 778 7.98 -2.59 23.84
C LYS A 778 8.64 -3.91 24.26
N VAL A 779 7.79 -4.92 24.54
CA VAL A 779 8.25 -6.29 24.68
C VAL A 779 8.69 -6.82 23.32
N ARG A 780 9.94 -7.25 23.20
CA ARG A 780 10.55 -7.72 21.96
C ARG A 780 10.80 -9.22 21.94
N ILE A 781 11.13 -9.79 23.11
CA ILE A 781 11.37 -11.24 23.25
C ILE A 781 10.68 -11.72 24.50
N VAL A 782 10.07 -12.91 24.43
CA VAL A 782 9.53 -13.66 25.56
C VAL A 782 10.12 -15.06 25.56
N THR A 783 10.72 -15.49 26.68
CA THR A 783 11.20 -16.87 26.79
C THR A 783 10.31 -17.68 27.70
N ALA A 784 9.99 -18.90 27.25
CA ALA A 784 9.29 -19.93 28.03
C ALA A 784 10.33 -20.77 28.78
N ASN A 785 10.30 -20.72 30.12
CA ASN A 785 11.29 -21.34 31.01
C ASN A 785 10.79 -22.70 31.55
#